data_948f951333050a9156a86132a406c4b7
#
_entry.id   948f951333050a9156a86132a406c4b7
#
_cell.length_a   1.000
_cell.length_b   1.000
_cell.length_c   1.000
_cell.angle_alpha   90.00
_cell.angle_beta   90.00
_cell.angle_gamma   90.00
#
_symmetry.space_group_name_H-M   'P 1'
#
loop_
_entity.id
_entity.type
_entity.pdbx_description
1 polymer ?
#
loop_
_entity_poly.entity_id
_entity_poly.type
_entity_poly.pdbx_seq_one_letter_code
_entity_poly.pdbx_strand_id
1 'polypeptide(L)'
;MLNLLNLQLSLVTWPSSVLPLANPASQMPSISSRAAAIRAISSRTVDAPDVPVEADESMPTSTYFGINTFGARQMRDKLPKDVHAKLVAAVRLGKSLDTEIAPTVAQVIKEWAVGRGVTHFCHWFQPQTGLTAEKHDAFLNFDENKSAIEQFTGDQLIQSEPDASSFPSGGLRATWEARGYTAWNPASPVFIMESPGAKTLCIPSVFIGYHGEALDEMTPLLRSSELLSQKAMSLLELIGDKGALRVNTTMGAEQEYFLIDRTHFALRPDLVMSGRSLVGAPPPRGQQLEDHYFGGIPERVLACIAEVEFELYKLGVPIVTRHNEVAPCQFEMAPQFEDTDIAVDHNQLVMSILKKVALRHGLQALLHEKPFAGINGSGKHCNWSMAIASDNELDGVNLLKPGKTPHQNIRFLLFLAAALKAVHKHAGLIRAGIATSGNEHRLGANEAPPAIISVFMGDMLTRVIDDIAAGKTGKQGAAQAMIQLGVAKLPEIAKDNTDRNRTSPFAFTGAKFEFRAVGSSQSIAFPVMLLNATAAEAIDELTEALKAELKTTKNRDDAVLKVVSAAFRATKAVRFEGNNYSGEWVIEAKKRGLPNFRRTPEALAQMVTKQSYALFTSLGILTKEELESRYHVRLERYAKDMLIEMHTLCEMADTMVLPACYTYLGSLQTAAAAAKRAGIKIVPQVDAANAAGKLVVALQKKAAALRAAINKAEGMHDALAKQAAFLTSTGADAMADVRELSDTLEITIGDDQWPLPRYREMLFPV
;
A
#
# COMPACT_ATOMS: atom_id res chain seq x y z
N MET A 1 -66.41 3.58 -13.43
CA MET A 1 -66.86 2.24 -13.77
C MET A 1 -65.75 1.28 -13.49
N LEU A 2 -65.95 0.43 -12.48
CA LEU A 2 -65.02 -0.61 -12.07
C LEU A 2 -64.86 -1.68 -13.16
N ASN A 3 -63.68 -2.23 -13.32
CA ASN A 3 -63.51 -3.68 -13.57
C ASN A 3 -62.24 -4.20 -12.94
N LEU A 4 -62.47 -5.06 -12.01
CA LEU A 4 -61.52 -5.89 -11.25
C LEU A 4 -60.99 -7.02 -12.18
N LEU A 5 -59.69 -7.25 -12.20
CA LEU A 5 -59.12 -8.50 -12.64
C LEU A 5 -58.52 -9.24 -11.45
N ASN A 6 -59.21 -10.33 -11.09
CA ASN A 6 -58.80 -11.34 -10.13
C ASN A 6 -57.55 -12.05 -10.60
N LEU A 7 -56.46 -11.99 -9.83
CA LEU A 7 -55.36 -12.92 -9.89
C LEU A 7 -55.54 -13.95 -8.76
N GLN A 8 -55.86 -15.19 -9.13
CA GLN A 8 -55.91 -16.35 -8.26
C GLN A 8 -54.52 -16.71 -7.77
N LEU A 9 -54.32 -16.58 -6.47
CA LEU A 9 -53.22 -17.21 -5.76
C LEU A 9 -53.50 -18.71 -5.62
N SER A 10 -52.78 -19.55 -6.33
CA SER A 10 -52.79 -20.99 -6.11
C SER A 10 -51.95 -21.32 -4.88
N LEU A 11 -52.63 -21.68 -3.77
CA LEU A 11 -52.03 -22.25 -2.60
C LEU A 11 -51.49 -23.63 -2.96
N VAL A 12 -50.16 -23.81 -3.00
CA VAL A 12 -49.49 -25.11 -3.02
C VAL A 12 -49.56 -25.69 -1.63
N THR A 13 -50.46 -26.62 -1.42
CA THR A 13 -50.54 -27.45 -0.20
C THR A 13 -49.41 -28.47 -0.21
N TRP A 14 -48.52 -28.39 0.74
CA TRP A 14 -47.54 -29.45 1.00
C TRP A 14 -48.22 -30.62 1.69
N PRO A 15 -47.97 -31.88 1.31
CA PRO A 15 -48.51 -33.02 2.01
C PRO A 15 -47.81 -33.17 3.36
N SER A 16 -48.57 -33.17 4.44
CA SER A 16 -48.13 -33.52 5.80
C SER A 16 -47.83 -35.00 5.88
N SER A 17 -46.59 -35.43 5.52
CA SER A 17 -46.06 -36.72 5.91
C SER A 17 -45.39 -36.57 7.27
N VAL A 18 -46.08 -37.06 8.31
CA VAL A 18 -45.53 -37.27 9.64
C VAL A 18 -44.37 -38.27 9.52
N LEU A 19 -43.14 -37.75 9.57
CA LEU A 19 -41.97 -38.60 9.76
C LEU A 19 -41.93 -39.05 11.23
N PRO A 20 -41.62 -40.36 11.50
CA PRO A 20 -41.54 -40.83 12.88
C PRO A 20 -40.44 -40.12 13.63
N LEU A 21 -40.69 -39.75 14.86
CA LEU A 21 -39.72 -39.19 15.80
C LEU A 21 -38.51 -40.12 15.88
N ALA A 22 -37.39 -39.67 15.30
CA ALA A 22 -36.15 -40.38 15.39
C ALA A 22 -35.67 -40.43 16.84
N ASN A 23 -35.26 -41.59 17.25
CA ASN A 23 -34.71 -41.96 18.55
C ASN A 23 -33.54 -40.98 18.93
N PRO A 24 -33.48 -40.37 20.13
CA PRO A 24 -32.45 -39.37 20.45
C PRO A 24 -31.05 -39.97 20.72
N ALA A 25 -30.74 -41.17 20.25
CA ALA A 25 -29.54 -41.91 20.59
C ALA A 25 -28.45 -41.93 19.46
N SER A 26 -28.56 -41.08 18.44
CA SER A 26 -27.47 -40.95 17.43
C SER A 26 -27.37 -39.54 16.88
N GLN A 27 -27.18 -38.55 17.75
CA GLN A 27 -26.58 -37.31 17.29
C GLN A 27 -25.10 -37.59 17.03
N MET A 28 -24.71 -37.67 15.74
CA MET A 28 -23.30 -37.52 15.39
C MET A 28 -22.81 -36.22 16.05
N PRO A 29 -21.63 -36.19 16.69
CA PRO A 29 -21.10 -34.98 17.28
C PRO A 29 -21.07 -33.90 16.18
N SER A 30 -21.65 -32.74 16.44
CA SER A 30 -21.64 -31.62 15.52
C SER A 30 -20.18 -31.28 15.19
N ILE A 31 -19.80 -31.40 13.92
CA ILE A 31 -18.47 -31.03 13.46
C ILE A 31 -18.27 -29.55 13.76
N SER A 32 -17.20 -29.19 14.47
CA SER A 32 -16.90 -27.78 14.72
C SER A 32 -16.75 -27.03 13.39
N SER A 33 -17.09 -25.74 13.37
CA SER A 33 -16.95 -24.90 12.16
C SER A 33 -15.53 -24.94 11.59
N ARG A 34 -14.52 -24.99 12.47
CA ARG A 34 -13.10 -25.14 12.09
C ARG A 34 -12.83 -26.49 11.41
N ALA A 35 -13.32 -27.59 11.94
CA ALA A 35 -13.16 -28.90 11.31
C ALA A 35 -13.90 -29.00 9.97
N ALA A 36 -15.06 -28.34 9.83
CA ALA A 36 -15.78 -28.23 8.58
C ALA A 36 -14.99 -27.43 7.55
N ALA A 37 -14.36 -26.32 7.96
CA ALA A 37 -13.49 -25.51 7.12
C ALA A 37 -12.29 -26.30 6.58
N ILE A 38 -11.57 -27.03 7.43
CA ILE A 38 -10.44 -27.87 7.02
C ILE A 38 -10.86 -28.90 5.96
N ARG A 39 -12.02 -29.56 6.15
CA ARG A 39 -12.54 -30.51 5.17
C ARG A 39 -12.91 -29.85 3.84
N ALA A 40 -13.54 -28.68 3.90
CA ALA A 40 -13.90 -27.92 2.70
C ALA A 40 -12.65 -27.52 1.88
N ILE A 41 -11.58 -27.12 2.55
CA ILE A 41 -10.32 -26.73 1.91
C ILE A 41 -9.64 -27.94 1.25
N SER A 42 -9.52 -29.07 1.97
CA SER A 42 -8.88 -30.27 1.45
C SER A 42 -9.64 -30.92 0.28
N SER A 43 -10.89 -30.57 0.03
CA SER A 43 -11.69 -31.04 -1.10
C SER A 43 -11.72 -30.07 -2.29
N ARG A 44 -11.07 -28.92 -2.21
CA ARG A 44 -11.08 -27.95 -3.32
C ARG A 44 -10.18 -28.41 -4.45
N THR A 45 -10.71 -28.31 -5.67
CA THR A 45 -9.94 -28.40 -6.91
C THR A 45 -9.36 -27.05 -7.28
N VAL A 46 -8.27 -27.05 -8.03
CA VAL A 46 -7.77 -25.85 -8.67
C VAL A 46 -8.63 -25.62 -9.91
N ASP A 47 -9.48 -24.60 -9.85
CA ASP A 47 -10.24 -24.19 -11.03
C ASP A 47 -9.29 -23.42 -11.96
N ALA A 48 -9.32 -23.76 -13.25
CA ALA A 48 -8.63 -22.96 -14.24
C ALA A 48 -9.24 -21.53 -14.21
N PRO A 49 -8.42 -20.48 -14.22
CA PRO A 49 -8.94 -19.13 -14.28
C PRO A 49 -9.81 -18.98 -15.54
N ASP A 50 -10.95 -18.29 -15.43
CA ASP A 50 -11.71 -17.78 -16.57
C ASP A 50 -10.92 -16.69 -17.32
N VAL A 51 -9.65 -16.94 -17.59
CA VAL A 51 -8.92 -16.20 -18.60
C VAL A 51 -9.54 -16.64 -19.91
N PRO A 52 -10.19 -15.77 -20.70
CA PRO A 52 -10.70 -16.15 -22.00
C PRO A 52 -9.50 -16.59 -22.85
N VAL A 53 -9.25 -17.88 -22.83
CA VAL A 53 -8.48 -18.49 -23.88
C VAL A 53 -9.45 -18.53 -25.06
N GLU A 54 -9.61 -17.38 -25.73
CA GLU A 54 -10.18 -17.44 -27.07
C GLU A 54 -9.24 -18.33 -27.87
N ALA A 55 -9.62 -19.55 -27.92
CA ALA A 55 -9.40 -20.65 -28.86
C ALA A 55 -8.06 -20.73 -29.62
N ASP A 56 -7.15 -19.83 -29.48
CA ASP A 56 -5.83 -19.87 -30.10
C ASP A 56 -4.74 -19.69 -29.04
N GLU A 57 -3.99 -20.74 -28.80
CA GLU A 57 -3.03 -20.94 -27.70
C GLU A 57 -1.88 -19.90 -27.61
N SER A 58 -2.01 -18.75 -28.27
CA SER A 58 -0.92 -17.81 -28.41
C SER A 58 -1.32 -16.33 -28.50
N MET A 59 -2.29 -15.85 -27.70
CA MET A 59 -2.55 -14.41 -27.69
C MET A 59 -1.49 -13.69 -26.83
N PRO A 60 -0.50 -12.98 -27.43
CA PRO A 60 0.52 -12.30 -26.64
C PRO A 60 -0.12 -11.22 -25.77
N THR A 61 0.40 -11.02 -24.56
CA THR A 61 -0.06 -9.97 -23.61
C THR A 61 -0.19 -8.59 -24.30
N SER A 62 0.72 -8.26 -25.21
CA SER A 62 0.71 -6.99 -25.96
C SER A 62 -0.55 -6.78 -26.80
N THR A 63 -1.31 -7.83 -27.13
CA THR A 63 -2.52 -7.73 -27.94
C THR A 63 -3.70 -7.16 -27.14
N TYR A 64 -3.82 -7.52 -25.86
CA TYR A 64 -4.92 -7.09 -25.00
C TYR A 64 -4.49 -6.07 -23.94
N PHE A 65 -3.19 -5.73 -23.85
CA PHE A 65 -2.70 -4.72 -22.92
C PHE A 65 -3.36 -3.37 -23.17
N GLY A 66 -3.99 -2.80 -22.13
CA GLY A 66 -4.70 -1.52 -22.20
C GLY A 66 -6.01 -1.56 -23.01
N ILE A 67 -6.59 -2.73 -23.28
CA ILE A 67 -7.83 -2.84 -24.06
C ILE A 67 -9.00 -2.10 -23.39
N ASN A 68 -9.01 -2.04 -22.06
CA ASN A 68 -10.01 -1.35 -21.26
C ASN A 68 -9.57 0.06 -20.84
N THR A 69 -8.55 0.66 -21.48
CA THR A 69 -8.12 2.03 -21.22
C THR A 69 -8.29 2.92 -22.43
N PHE A 70 -8.71 4.16 -22.23
CA PHE A 70 -8.67 5.21 -23.22
C PHE A 70 -7.35 5.98 -23.08
N GLY A 71 -6.26 5.28 -23.38
CA GLY A 71 -4.89 5.78 -23.27
C GLY A 71 -4.35 6.37 -24.58
N ALA A 72 -3.04 6.57 -24.65
CA ALA A 72 -2.34 7.26 -25.76
C ALA A 72 -2.68 6.68 -27.16
N ARG A 73 -2.84 5.35 -27.28
CA ARG A 73 -3.21 4.69 -28.53
C ARG A 73 -4.62 5.10 -28.98
N GLN A 74 -5.60 4.96 -28.09
CA GLN A 74 -7.00 5.29 -28.39
C GLN A 74 -7.18 6.77 -28.66
N MET A 75 -6.49 7.64 -27.91
CA MET A 75 -6.49 9.09 -28.12
C MET A 75 -5.97 9.42 -29.52
N ARG A 76 -4.82 8.87 -29.93
CA ARG A 76 -4.23 9.09 -31.24
C ARG A 76 -5.13 8.62 -32.40
N ASP A 77 -5.75 7.43 -32.23
CA ASP A 77 -6.48 6.74 -33.27
C ASP A 77 -7.92 7.29 -33.41
N LYS A 78 -8.49 7.91 -32.40
CA LYS A 78 -9.90 8.29 -32.33
C LYS A 78 -10.16 9.80 -32.25
N LEU A 79 -9.24 10.58 -31.66
CA LEU A 79 -9.41 12.03 -31.54
C LEU A 79 -9.03 12.75 -32.84
N PRO A 80 -9.68 13.86 -33.16
CA PRO A 80 -9.19 14.79 -34.19
C PRO A 80 -7.74 15.20 -33.90
N LYS A 81 -6.94 15.38 -34.95
CA LYS A 81 -5.49 15.62 -34.83
C LYS A 81 -5.13 16.86 -33.99
N ASP A 82 -5.89 17.93 -34.12
CA ASP A 82 -5.74 19.17 -33.39
C ASP A 82 -6.08 19.01 -31.90
N VAL A 83 -7.19 18.30 -31.59
CA VAL A 83 -7.61 17.96 -30.23
C VAL A 83 -6.57 17.06 -29.55
N HIS A 84 -6.09 16.03 -30.28
CA HIS A 84 -5.03 15.15 -29.78
C HIS A 84 -3.76 15.94 -29.48
N ALA A 85 -3.32 16.84 -30.37
CA ALA A 85 -2.10 17.63 -30.15
C ALA A 85 -2.22 18.55 -28.92
N LYS A 86 -3.38 19.20 -28.71
CA LYS A 86 -3.65 20.02 -27.50
C LYS A 86 -3.62 19.19 -26.24
N LEU A 87 -4.26 18.01 -26.23
CA LEU A 87 -4.29 17.12 -25.09
C LEU A 87 -2.88 16.60 -24.74
N VAL A 88 -2.10 16.14 -25.72
CA VAL A 88 -0.72 15.70 -25.54
C VAL A 88 0.16 16.84 -25.01
N ALA A 89 -0.02 18.06 -25.48
CA ALA A 89 0.73 19.22 -24.98
C ALA A 89 0.40 19.51 -23.50
N ALA A 90 -0.85 19.37 -23.09
CA ALA A 90 -1.24 19.52 -21.70
C ALA A 90 -0.61 18.43 -20.82
N VAL A 91 -0.74 17.17 -21.21
CA VAL A 91 -0.27 16.01 -20.43
C VAL A 91 1.27 15.95 -20.38
N ARG A 92 1.94 16.02 -21.55
CA ARG A 92 3.37 15.76 -21.65
C ARG A 92 4.23 16.97 -21.27
N LEU A 93 3.75 18.18 -21.56
CA LEU A 93 4.52 19.41 -21.36
C LEU A 93 3.99 20.29 -20.22
N GLY A 94 2.97 19.83 -19.49
CA GLY A 94 2.38 20.57 -18.37
C GLY A 94 1.72 21.89 -18.78
N LYS A 95 1.26 22.03 -20.02
CA LYS A 95 0.51 23.22 -20.46
C LYS A 95 -0.91 23.18 -19.90
N SER A 96 -1.53 24.35 -19.75
CA SER A 96 -2.93 24.44 -19.34
C SER A 96 -3.81 23.65 -20.31
N LEU A 97 -4.73 22.86 -19.77
CA LEU A 97 -5.72 22.15 -20.57
C LEU A 97 -6.66 23.18 -21.21
N ASP A 98 -6.80 23.09 -22.53
CA ASP A 98 -7.80 23.88 -23.27
C ASP A 98 -9.17 23.20 -23.07
N THR A 99 -10.02 23.79 -22.24
CA THR A 99 -11.34 23.24 -21.91
C THR A 99 -12.30 23.22 -23.14
N GLU A 100 -12.02 23.96 -24.19
CA GLU A 100 -12.82 23.94 -25.42
C GLU A 100 -12.77 22.59 -26.14
N ILE A 101 -11.75 21.76 -25.87
CA ILE A 101 -11.67 20.41 -26.43
C ILE A 101 -12.54 19.37 -25.70
N ALA A 102 -12.96 19.67 -24.47
CA ALA A 102 -13.63 18.69 -23.60
C ALA A 102 -14.91 18.09 -24.20
N PRO A 103 -15.80 18.83 -24.90
CA PRO A 103 -16.97 18.22 -25.53
C PRO A 103 -16.60 17.16 -26.57
N THR A 104 -15.57 17.42 -27.38
CA THR A 104 -15.09 16.47 -28.41
C THR A 104 -14.47 15.23 -27.76
N VAL A 105 -13.67 15.42 -26.72
CA VAL A 105 -13.03 14.31 -25.98
C VAL A 105 -14.10 13.46 -25.27
N ALA A 106 -15.08 14.10 -24.62
CA ALA A 106 -16.18 13.41 -23.94
C ALA A 106 -17.01 12.56 -24.90
N GLN A 107 -17.36 13.12 -26.08
CA GLN A 107 -18.11 12.37 -27.07
C GLN A 107 -17.37 11.13 -27.57
N VAL A 108 -16.06 11.24 -27.84
CA VAL A 108 -15.25 10.11 -28.32
C VAL A 108 -15.06 9.05 -27.22
N ILE A 109 -14.87 9.46 -25.97
CA ILE A 109 -14.81 8.55 -24.83
C ILE A 109 -16.16 7.82 -24.66
N LYS A 110 -17.28 8.55 -24.72
CA LYS A 110 -18.62 7.95 -24.62
C LYS A 110 -18.84 6.88 -25.69
N GLU A 111 -18.57 7.20 -26.94
CA GLU A 111 -18.74 6.25 -28.07
C GLU A 111 -17.86 5.01 -27.88
N TRP A 112 -16.64 5.19 -27.42
CA TRP A 112 -15.75 4.09 -27.11
C TRP A 112 -16.25 3.21 -25.95
N ALA A 113 -16.79 3.82 -24.88
CA ALA A 113 -17.28 3.13 -23.70
C ALA A 113 -18.62 2.40 -23.98
N VAL A 114 -19.60 3.10 -24.55
CA VAL A 114 -20.91 2.53 -24.88
C VAL A 114 -20.76 1.39 -25.88
N GLY A 115 -19.87 1.53 -26.89
CA GLY A 115 -19.53 0.45 -27.81
C GLY A 115 -18.94 -0.82 -27.15
N ARG A 116 -18.56 -0.75 -25.87
CA ARG A 116 -18.12 -1.87 -25.03
C ARG A 116 -19.14 -2.33 -24.00
N GLY A 117 -20.37 -1.81 -24.09
CA GLY A 117 -21.46 -2.16 -23.19
C GLY A 117 -21.38 -1.47 -21.82
N VAL A 118 -20.68 -0.35 -21.71
CA VAL A 118 -20.67 0.49 -20.51
C VAL A 118 -21.95 1.29 -20.43
N THR A 119 -22.58 1.32 -19.26
CA THR A 119 -23.84 2.01 -19.01
C THR A 119 -23.72 3.18 -18.05
N HIS A 120 -22.67 3.20 -17.24
CA HIS A 120 -22.43 4.19 -16.18
C HIS A 120 -21.01 4.72 -16.26
N PHE A 121 -20.81 5.95 -15.75
CA PHE A 121 -19.51 6.54 -15.54
C PHE A 121 -19.36 7.01 -14.10
N CYS A 122 -18.13 7.19 -13.63
CA CYS A 122 -17.83 7.80 -12.34
C CYS A 122 -16.55 8.63 -12.43
N HIS A 123 -16.47 9.69 -11.64
CA HIS A 123 -15.20 10.29 -11.29
C HIS A 123 -14.55 9.45 -10.19
N TRP A 124 -13.41 8.84 -10.55
CA TRP A 124 -12.68 7.94 -9.69
C TRP A 124 -11.53 8.70 -9.04
N PHE A 125 -11.50 8.78 -7.70
CA PHE A 125 -10.54 9.60 -6.97
C PHE A 125 -10.10 8.94 -5.65
N GLN A 126 -9.07 9.49 -5.01
CA GLN A 126 -8.44 8.97 -3.80
C GLN A 126 -8.61 9.95 -2.64
N PRO A 127 -9.72 9.91 -1.87
CA PRO A 127 -9.90 10.75 -0.69
C PRO A 127 -8.89 10.39 0.39
N GLN A 128 -8.79 11.22 1.45
CA GLN A 128 -7.86 11.00 2.59
C GLN A 128 -8.17 9.74 3.43
N THR A 129 -8.99 8.84 2.92
CA THR A 129 -9.29 7.53 3.54
C THR A 129 -8.26 6.45 3.22
N GLY A 130 -7.39 6.67 2.23
CA GLY A 130 -6.46 5.67 1.69
C GLY A 130 -7.12 4.64 0.77
N LEU A 131 -8.42 4.82 0.46
CA LEU A 131 -9.19 4.02 -0.49
C LEU A 131 -9.53 4.88 -1.70
N THR A 132 -10.19 4.27 -2.69
CA THR A 132 -10.78 4.99 -3.82
C THR A 132 -12.25 5.26 -3.58
N ALA A 133 -12.77 6.32 -4.17
CA ALA A 133 -14.18 6.68 -4.12
C ALA A 133 -14.74 6.85 -5.52
N GLU A 134 -15.99 6.46 -5.68
CA GLU A 134 -16.71 6.50 -6.94
C GLU A 134 -18.22 6.68 -6.68
N LYS A 135 -18.85 7.51 -7.52
CA LYS A 135 -20.30 7.66 -7.59
C LYS A 135 -20.72 7.40 -9.03
N HIS A 136 -21.51 6.37 -9.25
CA HIS A 136 -21.89 5.93 -10.60
C HIS A 136 -23.10 6.72 -11.09
N ASP A 137 -22.90 7.50 -12.15
CA ASP A 137 -23.95 8.19 -12.86
C ASP A 137 -24.22 7.48 -14.20
N ALA A 138 -25.48 7.34 -14.60
CA ALA A 138 -25.85 6.70 -15.86
C ALA A 138 -25.58 7.61 -17.05
N PHE A 139 -25.20 7.04 -18.20
CA PHE A 139 -25.24 7.75 -19.47
C PHE A 139 -26.65 8.05 -19.93
N LEU A 140 -27.65 7.32 -19.39
CA LEU A 140 -29.05 7.50 -19.78
C LEU A 140 -29.53 8.92 -19.52
N ASN A 141 -30.07 9.54 -20.55
CA ASN A 141 -30.74 10.83 -20.49
C ASN A 141 -31.94 10.82 -21.47
N PHE A 142 -32.66 11.91 -21.58
CA PHE A 142 -33.80 12.07 -22.48
C PHE A 142 -33.58 13.27 -23.36
N ASP A 143 -33.92 13.11 -24.66
CA ASP A 143 -33.96 14.21 -25.64
C ASP A 143 -35.20 15.11 -25.42
N GLU A 144 -35.33 16.15 -26.23
CA GLU A 144 -36.46 17.07 -26.19
C GLU A 144 -37.83 16.38 -26.43
N ASN A 145 -37.84 15.23 -27.09
CA ASN A 145 -39.00 14.42 -27.39
C ASN A 145 -39.26 13.34 -26.32
N LYS A 146 -38.48 13.35 -25.20
CA LYS A 146 -38.49 12.33 -24.16
C LYS A 146 -38.10 10.94 -24.65
N SER A 147 -37.34 10.83 -25.72
CA SER A 147 -36.72 9.58 -26.13
C SER A 147 -35.43 9.35 -25.34
N ALA A 148 -35.20 8.11 -24.93
CA ALA A 148 -33.99 7.75 -24.21
C ALA A 148 -32.76 7.87 -25.11
N ILE A 149 -31.71 8.52 -24.59
CA ILE A 149 -30.42 8.71 -25.26
C ILE A 149 -29.28 8.44 -24.29
N GLU A 150 -28.11 8.13 -24.80
CA GLU A 150 -26.85 8.14 -24.04
C GLU A 150 -26.18 9.50 -24.20
N GLN A 151 -26.03 10.23 -23.08
CA GLN A 151 -25.40 11.54 -23.02
C GLN A 151 -24.18 11.53 -22.09
N PHE A 152 -23.10 12.17 -22.54
CA PHE A 152 -21.92 12.48 -21.73
C PHE A 152 -21.31 13.76 -22.28
N THR A 153 -21.37 14.82 -21.50
CA THR A 153 -20.97 16.17 -21.94
C THR A 153 -19.53 16.47 -21.55
N GLY A 154 -18.96 17.53 -22.15
CA GLY A 154 -17.65 18.03 -21.75
C GLY A 154 -17.60 18.44 -20.27
N ASP A 155 -18.68 19.03 -19.75
CA ASP A 155 -18.78 19.42 -18.34
C ASP A 155 -18.78 18.18 -17.45
N GLN A 156 -19.51 17.12 -17.82
CA GLN A 156 -19.51 15.85 -17.10
C GLN A 156 -18.17 15.10 -17.16
N LEU A 157 -17.34 15.34 -18.17
CA LEU A 157 -15.95 14.85 -18.20
C LEU A 157 -15.05 15.65 -17.27
N ILE A 158 -15.15 16.98 -17.31
CA ILE A 158 -14.26 17.86 -16.57
C ILE A 158 -14.53 17.79 -15.08
N GLN A 159 -15.80 17.79 -14.66
CA GLN A 159 -16.21 18.03 -13.28
C GLN A 159 -17.42 17.18 -12.89
N SER A 160 -17.46 16.78 -11.62
CA SER A 160 -18.65 16.28 -10.93
C SER A 160 -18.73 16.91 -9.54
N GLU A 161 -19.92 16.89 -8.95
CA GLU A 161 -20.21 17.47 -7.62
C GLU A 161 -20.64 16.36 -6.63
N PRO A 162 -19.71 15.54 -6.11
CA PRO A 162 -20.07 14.57 -5.09
C PRO A 162 -20.37 15.28 -3.77
N ASP A 163 -21.21 14.64 -2.94
CA ASP A 163 -21.42 15.10 -1.57
C ASP A 163 -20.14 14.91 -0.74
N ALA A 164 -19.52 16.01 -0.36
CA ALA A 164 -18.28 16.01 0.42
C ALA A 164 -18.52 15.91 1.95
N SER A 165 -19.75 15.97 2.42
CA SER A 165 -20.05 15.99 3.88
C SER A 165 -19.62 14.69 4.57
N SER A 166 -19.63 13.56 3.87
CA SER A 166 -19.25 12.24 4.39
C SER A 166 -17.75 11.94 4.30
N PHE A 167 -16.94 12.77 3.63
CA PHE A 167 -15.51 12.57 3.55
C PHE A 167 -14.77 13.22 4.72
N PRO A 168 -13.69 12.61 5.24
CA PRO A 168 -12.92 13.17 6.33
C PRO A 168 -12.25 14.48 5.88
N SER A 169 -12.45 15.54 6.65
CA SER A 169 -11.86 16.85 6.41
C SER A 169 -10.91 17.33 7.50
N GLY A 170 -10.80 16.58 8.62
CA GLY A 170 -9.94 16.95 9.75
C GLY A 170 -10.20 18.35 10.32
N GLY A 171 -11.45 18.84 10.21
CA GLY A 171 -11.83 20.19 10.64
C GLY A 171 -11.56 21.28 9.61
N LEU A 172 -11.09 20.93 8.40
CA LEU A 172 -10.78 21.92 7.34
C LEU A 172 -12.03 22.68 6.86
N ARG A 173 -13.19 22.05 6.94
CA ARG A 173 -14.48 22.63 6.57
C ARG A 173 -15.55 22.35 7.61
N ALA A 174 -16.63 23.12 7.56
CA ALA A 174 -17.78 22.93 8.41
C ALA A 174 -18.62 21.70 7.98
N THR A 175 -19.26 21.03 8.94
CA THR A 175 -20.03 19.80 8.69
C THR A 175 -21.21 19.99 7.73
N TRP A 176 -21.80 21.20 7.69
CA TRP A 176 -22.92 21.55 6.82
C TRP A 176 -22.51 21.92 5.39
N GLU A 177 -21.23 22.02 5.10
CA GLU A 177 -20.74 22.23 3.73
C GLU A 177 -20.74 20.88 3.01
N ALA A 178 -21.81 20.59 2.27
CA ALA A 178 -21.96 19.32 1.59
C ALA A 178 -21.28 19.28 0.22
N ARG A 179 -21.06 20.46 -0.41
CA ARG A 179 -20.57 20.53 -1.78
C ARG A 179 -19.06 20.35 -1.86
N GLY A 180 -18.61 19.46 -2.74
CA GLY A 180 -17.23 19.32 -3.19
C GLY A 180 -17.19 19.11 -4.71
N TYR A 181 -16.02 19.17 -5.27
CA TYR A 181 -15.82 19.04 -6.71
C TYR A 181 -14.74 18.01 -7.01
N THR A 182 -14.99 17.16 -8.00
CA THR A 182 -13.94 16.40 -8.66
C THR A 182 -13.52 17.13 -9.93
N ALA A 183 -12.25 17.03 -10.31
CA ALA A 183 -11.77 17.53 -11.58
C ALA A 183 -10.96 16.45 -12.30
N TRP A 184 -11.25 16.24 -13.58
CA TRP A 184 -10.57 15.27 -14.43
C TRP A 184 -9.05 15.50 -14.44
N ASN A 185 -8.29 14.43 -14.22
CA ASN A 185 -6.85 14.39 -14.43
C ASN A 185 -6.54 13.78 -15.82
N PRO A 186 -6.25 14.59 -16.85
CA PRO A 186 -6.00 14.08 -18.20
C PRO A 186 -4.70 13.30 -18.35
N ALA A 187 -3.79 13.36 -17.35
CA ALA A 187 -2.54 12.62 -17.38
C ALA A 187 -2.74 11.12 -17.09
N SER A 188 -3.77 10.77 -16.30
CA SER A 188 -4.14 9.38 -16.04
C SER A 188 -5.17 8.89 -17.07
N PRO A 189 -4.96 7.71 -17.70
CA PRO A 189 -5.90 7.16 -18.67
C PRO A 189 -7.27 6.87 -18.06
N VAL A 190 -8.34 7.26 -18.74
CA VAL A 190 -9.70 6.83 -18.42
C VAL A 190 -9.83 5.33 -18.70
N PHE A 191 -10.49 4.58 -17.82
CA PHE A 191 -10.55 3.12 -17.91
C PHE A 191 -11.95 2.55 -17.66
N ILE A 192 -12.17 1.32 -18.13
CA ILE A 192 -13.41 0.57 -17.89
C ILE A 192 -13.15 -0.48 -16.81
N MET A 193 -13.81 -0.34 -15.66
CA MET A 193 -13.85 -1.35 -14.63
C MET A 193 -14.94 -2.36 -14.94
N GLU A 194 -14.57 -3.64 -15.05
CA GLU A 194 -15.49 -4.75 -15.26
C GLU A 194 -15.82 -5.45 -13.95
N SER A 195 -17.09 -5.81 -13.80
CA SER A 195 -17.60 -6.65 -12.70
C SER A 195 -18.66 -7.59 -13.29
N PRO A 196 -19.00 -8.73 -12.65
CA PRO A 196 -20.06 -9.58 -13.12
C PRO A 196 -21.36 -8.80 -13.36
N GLY A 197 -21.83 -8.74 -14.61
CA GLY A 197 -23.07 -8.07 -15.00
C GLY A 197 -23.02 -6.54 -15.07
N ALA A 198 -21.86 -5.88 -14.87
CA ALA A 198 -21.75 -4.42 -14.93
C ALA A 198 -20.40 -3.96 -15.47
N LYS A 199 -20.40 -2.87 -16.22
CA LYS A 199 -19.21 -2.15 -16.67
C LYS A 199 -19.36 -0.66 -16.40
N THR A 200 -18.34 -0.06 -15.79
CA THR A 200 -18.34 1.36 -15.44
C THR A 200 -17.12 2.05 -16.04
N LEU A 201 -17.34 3.20 -16.66
CA LEU A 201 -16.27 4.10 -17.10
C LEU A 201 -15.75 4.86 -15.87
N CYS A 202 -14.49 4.71 -15.56
CA CYS A 202 -13.82 5.40 -14.45
C CYS A 202 -12.93 6.52 -15.00
N ILE A 203 -13.15 7.74 -14.52
CA ILE A 203 -12.45 8.96 -14.92
C ILE A 203 -11.53 9.35 -13.77
N PRO A 204 -10.20 9.12 -13.86
CA PRO A 204 -9.26 9.55 -12.86
C PRO A 204 -9.37 11.04 -12.56
N SER A 205 -9.54 11.40 -11.30
CA SER A 205 -9.90 12.76 -10.90
C SER A 205 -9.21 13.14 -9.58
N VAL A 206 -9.07 14.43 -9.35
CA VAL A 206 -8.75 15.01 -8.05
C VAL A 206 -10.06 15.38 -7.34
N PHE A 207 -9.98 15.59 -6.01
CA PHE A 207 -11.14 15.95 -5.20
C PHE A 207 -10.83 17.15 -4.29
N ILE A 208 -11.62 18.20 -4.43
CA ILE A 208 -11.46 19.46 -3.69
C ILE A 208 -12.73 19.87 -2.97
N GLY A 209 -12.58 20.60 -1.87
CA GLY A 209 -13.68 21.23 -1.15
C GLY A 209 -14.30 22.39 -1.90
N TYR A 210 -15.38 22.94 -1.33
CA TYR A 210 -16.13 24.06 -1.92
C TYR A 210 -15.27 25.31 -2.16
N HIS A 211 -14.28 25.56 -1.31
CA HIS A 211 -13.37 26.70 -1.42
C HIS A 211 -12.05 26.36 -2.13
N GLY A 212 -11.90 25.15 -2.66
CA GLY A 212 -10.71 24.73 -3.41
C GLY A 212 -9.65 24.00 -2.59
N GLU A 213 -9.93 23.66 -1.33
CA GLU A 213 -9.01 22.88 -0.48
C GLU A 213 -8.88 21.44 -1.00
N ALA A 214 -7.66 20.93 -1.06
CA ALA A 214 -7.42 19.55 -1.42
C ALA A 214 -7.93 18.58 -0.33
N LEU A 215 -8.94 17.78 -0.66
CA LEU A 215 -9.53 16.75 0.20
C LEU A 215 -9.11 15.33 -0.21
N ASP A 216 -8.15 15.22 -1.12
CA ASP A 216 -7.64 13.97 -1.69
C ASP A 216 -6.13 13.82 -1.47
N GLU A 217 -5.60 12.68 -1.90
CA GLU A 217 -4.16 12.40 -1.88
C GLU A 217 -3.46 12.81 -3.20
N MET A 218 -4.20 12.93 -4.32
CA MET A 218 -3.64 13.22 -5.64
C MET A 218 -3.30 14.69 -5.87
N THR A 219 -4.14 15.61 -5.42
CA THR A 219 -3.87 17.06 -5.61
C THR A 219 -2.52 17.49 -5.06
N PRO A 220 -2.13 17.15 -3.80
CA PRO A 220 -0.80 17.49 -3.30
C PRO A 220 0.33 16.78 -4.04
N LEU A 221 0.12 15.55 -4.51
CA LEU A 221 1.09 14.82 -5.31
C LEU A 221 1.36 15.55 -6.62
N LEU A 222 0.32 15.91 -7.37
CA LEU A 222 0.44 16.64 -8.63
C LEU A 222 1.13 18.00 -8.44
N ARG A 223 0.74 18.78 -7.39
CA ARG A 223 1.40 20.03 -7.02
C ARG A 223 2.90 19.83 -6.74
N SER A 224 3.27 18.77 -6.03
CA SER A 224 4.66 18.47 -5.70
C SER A 224 5.48 18.03 -6.92
N SER A 225 4.89 17.28 -7.84
CA SER A 225 5.54 16.85 -9.09
C SER A 225 5.79 18.02 -10.02
N GLU A 226 4.81 18.91 -10.15
CA GLU A 226 4.95 20.14 -10.94
C GLU A 226 6.04 21.04 -10.39
N LEU A 227 6.05 21.26 -9.07
CA LEU A 227 7.08 22.09 -8.43
C LEU A 227 8.48 21.47 -8.57
N LEU A 228 8.61 20.15 -8.36
CA LEU A 228 9.89 19.46 -8.54
C LEU A 228 10.40 19.64 -9.96
N SER A 229 9.51 19.51 -10.97
CA SER A 229 9.85 19.75 -12.36
C SER A 229 10.41 21.17 -12.56
N GLN A 230 9.73 22.20 -12.06
CA GLN A 230 10.16 23.60 -12.19
C GLN A 230 11.54 23.83 -11.55
N LYS A 231 11.79 23.30 -10.34
CA LYS A 231 13.07 23.42 -9.64
C LYS A 231 14.17 22.65 -10.37
N ALA A 232 13.89 21.45 -10.85
CA ALA A 232 14.83 20.63 -11.61
C ALA A 232 15.20 21.29 -12.95
N MET A 233 14.23 21.85 -13.66
CA MET A 233 14.47 22.59 -14.89
C MET A 233 15.39 23.79 -14.68
N SER A 234 15.20 24.56 -13.60
CA SER A 234 16.07 25.68 -13.25
C SER A 234 17.52 25.24 -13.00
N LEU A 235 17.72 24.09 -12.36
CA LEU A 235 19.06 23.52 -12.12
C LEU A 235 19.68 23.00 -13.42
N LEU A 236 18.91 22.30 -14.27
CA LEU A 236 19.37 21.79 -15.56
C LEU A 236 19.81 22.95 -16.50
N GLU A 237 19.04 24.02 -16.57
CA GLU A 237 19.41 25.20 -17.35
C GLU A 237 20.75 25.82 -16.87
N LEU A 238 20.94 25.90 -15.55
CA LEU A 238 22.14 26.47 -14.94
C LEU A 238 23.41 25.65 -15.26
N ILE A 239 23.29 24.34 -15.38
CA ILE A 239 24.38 23.45 -15.79
C ILE A 239 24.51 23.31 -17.33
N GLY A 240 23.63 23.95 -18.08
CA GLY A 240 23.69 24.04 -19.54
C GLY A 240 22.98 22.91 -20.30
N ASP A 241 22.15 22.12 -19.66
CA ASP A 241 21.26 21.14 -20.29
C ASP A 241 20.08 21.87 -20.93
N LYS A 242 20.34 22.41 -22.12
CA LYS A 242 19.31 23.12 -22.90
C LYS A 242 18.44 22.17 -23.69
N GLY A 243 17.14 22.41 -23.71
CA GLY A 243 16.17 21.62 -24.49
C GLY A 243 15.42 20.56 -23.68
N ALA A 244 15.65 20.44 -22.38
CA ALA A 244 14.69 19.79 -21.48
C ALA A 244 13.38 20.61 -21.47
N LEU A 245 12.23 19.96 -21.57
CA LEU A 245 10.93 20.63 -21.53
C LEU A 245 10.26 20.48 -20.17
N ARG A 246 10.49 19.34 -19.51
CA ARG A 246 9.95 18.99 -18.20
C ARG A 246 10.86 17.95 -17.53
N VAL A 247 10.76 17.83 -16.21
CA VAL A 247 11.27 16.68 -15.46
C VAL A 247 10.10 15.96 -14.80
N ASN A 248 9.89 14.71 -15.17
CA ASN A 248 8.87 13.88 -14.55
C ASN A 248 9.52 13.04 -13.43
N THR A 249 8.79 12.87 -12.33
CA THR A 249 9.13 11.83 -11.36
C THR A 249 8.55 10.50 -11.81
N THR A 250 9.31 9.43 -11.64
CA THR A 250 8.90 8.08 -12.02
C THR A 250 8.81 7.19 -10.81
N MET A 251 7.89 6.24 -10.84
CA MET A 251 7.58 5.34 -9.74
C MET A 251 7.25 3.93 -10.22
N GLY A 252 7.77 2.91 -9.52
CA GLY A 252 7.31 1.53 -9.61
C GLY A 252 7.08 1.02 -8.19
N ALA A 253 5.86 0.63 -7.87
CA ALA A 253 5.50 0.18 -6.53
C ALA A 253 5.37 -1.36 -6.51
N GLU A 254 6.34 -2.03 -5.90
CA GLU A 254 6.31 -3.48 -5.66
C GLU A 254 5.30 -3.76 -4.54
N GLN A 255 4.26 -4.56 -4.81
CA GLN A 255 3.20 -4.85 -3.87
C GLN A 255 3.37 -6.22 -3.24
N GLU A 256 3.68 -6.26 -1.94
CA GLU A 256 3.62 -7.48 -1.14
C GLU A 256 2.23 -7.69 -0.54
N TYR A 257 1.82 -8.94 -0.36
CA TYR A 257 0.52 -9.33 0.18
C TYR A 257 0.52 -10.78 0.64
N PHE A 258 -0.47 -11.15 1.49
CA PHE A 258 -0.76 -12.53 1.84
C PHE A 258 -2.01 -13.02 1.12
N LEU A 259 -2.03 -14.31 0.73
CA LEU A 259 -3.20 -15.01 0.24
C LEU A 259 -3.49 -16.20 1.15
N ILE A 260 -4.64 -16.19 1.81
CA ILE A 260 -5.09 -17.29 2.67
C ILE A 260 -6.43 -17.82 2.19
N ASP A 261 -6.81 -19.01 2.62
CA ASP A 261 -8.12 -19.54 2.27
C ASP A 261 -9.25 -18.73 2.90
N ARG A 262 -10.23 -18.34 2.08
CA ARG A 262 -11.39 -17.53 2.49
C ARG A 262 -12.20 -18.19 3.60
N THR A 263 -12.24 -19.52 3.67
CA THR A 263 -12.99 -20.26 4.69
C THR A 263 -12.35 -20.06 6.06
N HIS A 264 -11.02 -20.09 6.17
CA HIS A 264 -10.32 -19.78 7.40
C HIS A 264 -10.46 -18.30 7.78
N PHE A 265 -10.35 -17.38 6.80
CA PHE A 265 -10.54 -15.95 7.02
C PHE A 265 -11.91 -15.65 7.65
N ALA A 266 -12.99 -16.27 7.13
CA ALA A 266 -14.35 -16.05 7.62
C ALA A 266 -14.57 -16.50 9.09
N LEU A 267 -13.72 -17.37 9.61
CA LEU A 267 -13.75 -17.83 11.01
C LEU A 267 -12.85 -17.02 11.95
N ARG A 268 -12.23 -15.96 11.44
CA ARG A 268 -11.29 -15.10 12.17
C ARG A 268 -11.81 -13.66 12.25
N PRO A 269 -12.60 -13.32 13.30
CA PRO A 269 -13.12 -11.95 13.46
C PRO A 269 -12.04 -10.87 13.43
N ASP A 270 -10.87 -11.14 13.98
CA ASP A 270 -9.72 -10.23 13.96
C ASP A 270 -9.23 -9.93 12.53
N LEU A 271 -9.06 -10.95 11.67
CA LEU A 271 -8.70 -10.73 10.27
C LEU A 271 -9.79 -9.98 9.50
N VAL A 272 -11.07 -10.27 9.79
CA VAL A 272 -12.21 -9.61 9.13
C VAL A 272 -12.30 -8.12 9.52
N MET A 273 -12.15 -7.80 10.81
CA MET A 273 -12.36 -6.45 11.33
C MET A 273 -11.12 -5.56 11.22
N SER A 274 -9.92 -6.10 11.47
CA SER A 274 -8.68 -5.32 11.51
C SER A 274 -7.67 -5.67 10.41
N GLY A 275 -7.87 -6.76 9.68
CA GLY A 275 -6.91 -7.25 8.68
C GLY A 275 -5.71 -7.97 9.26
N ARG A 276 -5.59 -8.07 10.59
CA ARG A 276 -4.50 -8.78 11.27
C ARG A 276 -5.00 -9.69 12.40
N SER A 277 -4.23 -10.72 12.70
CA SER A 277 -4.53 -11.62 13.82
C SER A 277 -4.21 -10.94 15.16
N LEU A 278 -5.20 -10.88 16.05
CA LEU A 278 -5.06 -10.37 17.42
C LEU A 278 -4.75 -11.50 18.41
N VAL A 279 -4.99 -12.76 18.01
CA VAL A 279 -4.69 -13.99 18.72
C VAL A 279 -4.05 -14.97 17.74
N GLY A 280 -3.09 -15.76 18.16
CA GLY A 280 -2.50 -16.83 17.35
C GLY A 280 -1.10 -17.20 17.82
N ALA A 281 -0.98 -18.44 18.35
CA ALA A 281 0.29 -19.01 18.71
C ALA A 281 1.13 -19.37 17.47
N PRO A 282 2.47 -19.16 17.50
CA PRO A 282 3.33 -19.53 16.39
C PRO A 282 3.26 -21.03 16.11
N PRO A 283 3.20 -21.45 14.83
CA PRO A 283 3.25 -22.86 14.47
C PRO A 283 4.65 -23.44 14.69
N PRO A 284 4.79 -24.78 14.81
CA PRO A 284 6.10 -25.43 14.91
C PRO A 284 7.03 -25.12 13.74
N ARG A 285 6.49 -24.95 12.54
CA ARG A 285 7.18 -24.46 11.34
C ARG A 285 6.67 -23.08 11.00
N GLY A 286 7.58 -22.12 10.88
CA GLY A 286 7.34 -20.79 10.36
C GLY A 286 8.11 -20.59 9.05
N GLN A 287 9.06 -19.66 9.04
CA GLN A 287 9.91 -19.30 7.88
C GLN A 287 11.39 -19.67 8.07
N GLN A 288 11.72 -20.60 8.98
CA GLN A 288 13.10 -20.88 9.43
C GLN A 288 14.06 -21.26 8.32
N LEU A 289 13.59 -21.92 7.27
CA LEU A 289 14.43 -22.40 6.15
C LEU A 289 14.40 -21.45 4.96
N GLU A 290 13.57 -20.41 5.01
CA GLU A 290 13.34 -19.46 3.91
C GLU A 290 13.02 -20.15 2.55
N ASP A 291 12.60 -21.40 2.61
CA ASP A 291 12.36 -22.25 1.44
C ASP A 291 11.12 -21.83 0.64
N HIS A 292 10.22 -21.04 1.24
CA HIS A 292 9.09 -20.45 0.53
C HIS A 292 9.56 -19.45 -0.54
N TYR A 293 10.50 -18.58 -0.22
CA TYR A 293 11.01 -17.55 -1.15
C TYR A 293 11.58 -18.14 -2.45
N PHE A 294 12.33 -19.22 -2.35
CA PHE A 294 12.94 -19.90 -3.50
C PHE A 294 12.06 -21.05 -4.06
N GLY A 295 10.92 -21.32 -3.47
CA GLY A 295 9.99 -22.36 -3.89
C GLY A 295 9.21 -22.02 -5.15
N GLY A 296 8.59 -23.00 -5.77
CA GLY A 296 7.59 -22.79 -6.82
C GLY A 296 6.34 -22.09 -6.24
N ILE A 297 5.70 -21.24 -7.04
CA ILE A 297 4.40 -20.66 -6.65
C ILE A 297 3.36 -21.78 -6.61
N PRO A 298 2.61 -21.97 -5.50
CA PRO A 298 1.58 -22.99 -5.41
C PRO A 298 0.55 -22.83 -6.54
N GLU A 299 0.11 -23.95 -7.12
CA GLU A 299 -0.71 -23.96 -8.35
C GLU A 299 -1.99 -23.12 -8.21
N ARG A 300 -2.72 -23.26 -7.10
CA ARG A 300 -3.93 -22.48 -6.83
C ARG A 300 -3.65 -20.96 -6.72
N VAL A 301 -2.53 -20.62 -6.13
CA VAL A 301 -2.09 -19.22 -6.02
C VAL A 301 -1.67 -18.69 -7.39
N LEU A 302 -0.95 -19.49 -8.16
CA LEU A 302 -0.52 -19.11 -9.51
C LEU A 302 -1.72 -18.85 -10.43
N ALA A 303 -2.76 -19.68 -10.35
CA ALA A 303 -4.01 -19.49 -11.09
C ALA A 303 -4.67 -18.14 -10.71
N CYS A 304 -4.75 -17.84 -9.41
CA CYS A 304 -5.27 -16.57 -8.93
C CYS A 304 -4.45 -15.38 -9.45
N ILE A 305 -3.12 -15.43 -9.30
CA ILE A 305 -2.23 -14.34 -9.74
C ILE A 305 -2.30 -14.14 -11.25
N ALA A 306 -2.37 -15.21 -12.04
CA ALA A 306 -2.50 -15.13 -13.50
C ALA A 306 -3.79 -14.39 -13.93
N GLU A 307 -4.92 -14.64 -13.24
CA GLU A 307 -6.15 -13.87 -13.49
C GLU A 307 -6.02 -12.41 -13.03
N VAL A 308 -5.36 -12.15 -11.89
CA VAL A 308 -5.06 -10.78 -11.44
C VAL A 308 -4.25 -10.03 -12.51
N GLU A 309 -3.18 -10.63 -13.02
CA GLU A 309 -2.36 -10.05 -14.09
C GLU A 309 -3.17 -9.80 -15.37
N PHE A 310 -4.01 -10.73 -15.76
CA PHE A 310 -4.87 -10.57 -16.94
C PHE A 310 -5.81 -9.36 -16.80
N GLU A 311 -6.51 -9.24 -15.67
CA GLU A 311 -7.38 -8.09 -15.38
C GLU A 311 -6.60 -6.77 -15.34
N LEU A 312 -5.41 -6.76 -14.72
CA LEU A 312 -4.54 -5.60 -14.65
C LEU A 312 -3.98 -5.20 -16.02
N TYR A 313 -3.59 -6.17 -16.86
CA TYR A 313 -3.13 -5.88 -18.22
C TYR A 313 -4.22 -5.25 -19.07
N LYS A 314 -5.48 -5.69 -18.95
CA LYS A 314 -6.60 -5.01 -19.62
C LYS A 314 -6.73 -3.54 -19.21
N LEU A 315 -6.41 -3.23 -17.95
CA LEU A 315 -6.41 -1.87 -17.40
C LEU A 315 -5.11 -1.09 -17.69
N GLY A 316 -4.17 -1.68 -18.43
CA GLY A 316 -2.91 -1.02 -18.78
C GLY A 316 -1.87 -1.00 -17.66
N VAL A 317 -2.08 -1.75 -16.59
CA VAL A 317 -1.10 -1.86 -15.48
C VAL A 317 0.01 -2.84 -15.86
N PRO A 318 1.28 -2.39 -15.97
CA PRO A 318 2.37 -3.18 -16.53
C PRO A 318 3.05 -4.07 -15.47
N ILE A 319 2.39 -5.11 -14.97
CA ILE A 319 3.01 -6.09 -14.06
C ILE A 319 4.06 -6.88 -14.83
N VAL A 320 5.28 -6.95 -14.30
CA VAL A 320 6.40 -7.62 -14.96
C VAL A 320 7.03 -8.74 -14.11
N THR A 321 6.74 -8.78 -12.82
CA THR A 321 7.29 -9.80 -11.91
C THR A 321 6.24 -10.25 -10.92
N ARG A 322 6.25 -11.55 -10.63
CA ARG A 322 5.53 -12.20 -9.53
C ARG A 322 6.42 -13.25 -8.91
N HIS A 323 6.42 -13.38 -7.60
CA HIS A 323 7.15 -14.42 -6.88
C HIS A 323 6.61 -14.65 -5.47
N ASN A 324 7.10 -15.70 -4.83
CA ASN A 324 6.89 -15.94 -3.41
C ASN A 324 7.75 -14.98 -2.59
N GLU A 325 7.21 -14.53 -1.45
CA GLU A 325 7.96 -13.83 -0.41
C GLU A 325 8.44 -14.78 0.71
N VAL A 326 9.19 -14.25 1.69
CA VAL A 326 9.85 -15.07 2.72
C VAL A 326 8.86 -15.77 3.63
N ALA A 327 7.78 -15.10 4.03
CA ALA A 327 6.78 -15.71 4.91
C ALA A 327 5.88 -16.70 4.14
N PRO A 328 5.46 -17.79 4.76
CA PRO A 328 4.47 -18.69 4.17
C PRO A 328 3.20 -17.94 3.77
N CYS A 329 2.63 -18.25 2.61
CA CYS A 329 1.47 -17.58 2.01
C CYS A 329 1.65 -16.08 1.71
N GLN A 330 2.88 -15.59 1.68
CA GLN A 330 3.23 -14.23 1.26
C GLN A 330 3.77 -14.23 -0.17
N PHE A 331 3.33 -13.24 -0.95
CA PHE A 331 3.65 -13.10 -2.36
C PHE A 331 3.89 -11.63 -2.69
N GLU A 332 4.55 -11.39 -3.83
CA GLU A 332 4.80 -10.06 -4.37
C GLU A 332 4.46 -10.00 -5.85
N MET A 333 3.99 -8.85 -6.30
CA MET A 333 3.95 -8.46 -7.69
C MET A 333 4.56 -7.08 -7.90
N ALA A 334 5.37 -6.94 -8.96
CA ALA A 334 6.08 -5.72 -9.27
C ALA A 334 5.73 -5.21 -10.68
N PRO A 335 5.31 -3.95 -10.82
CA PRO A 335 5.07 -3.31 -12.11
C PRO A 335 6.37 -2.73 -12.70
N GLN A 336 6.37 -2.50 -14.01
CA GLN A 336 7.27 -1.56 -14.66
C GLN A 336 7.05 -0.16 -14.05
N PHE A 337 8.11 0.64 -13.94
CA PHE A 337 7.97 2.03 -13.49
C PHE A 337 7.28 2.89 -14.56
N GLU A 338 6.51 3.86 -14.10
CA GLU A 338 5.74 4.81 -14.91
C GLU A 338 5.86 6.22 -14.33
N ASP A 339 5.23 7.22 -14.96
CA ASP A 339 5.07 8.54 -14.34
C ASP A 339 4.32 8.39 -13.01
N THR A 340 4.71 9.16 -12.01
CA THR A 340 4.33 8.92 -10.61
C THR A 340 2.82 8.96 -10.37
N ASP A 341 2.09 9.84 -11.02
CA ASP A 341 0.63 9.95 -10.89
C ASP A 341 -0.08 8.71 -11.45
N ILE A 342 0.35 8.22 -12.60
CA ILE A 342 -0.15 6.96 -13.20
C ILE A 342 0.17 5.77 -12.30
N ALA A 343 1.42 5.69 -11.80
CA ALA A 343 1.83 4.60 -10.92
C ALA A 343 1.03 4.56 -9.61
N VAL A 344 0.64 5.72 -9.07
CA VAL A 344 -0.22 5.83 -7.88
C VAL A 344 -1.63 5.30 -8.16
N ASP A 345 -2.23 5.67 -9.27
CA ASP A 345 -3.54 5.17 -9.70
C ASP A 345 -3.48 3.65 -9.96
N HIS A 346 -2.45 3.20 -10.69
CA HIS A 346 -2.24 1.78 -10.97
C HIS A 346 -2.04 0.95 -9.68
N ASN A 347 -1.35 1.46 -8.67
CA ASN A 347 -1.21 0.74 -7.41
C ASN A 347 -2.57 0.58 -6.68
N GLN A 348 -3.47 1.56 -6.74
CA GLN A 348 -4.83 1.42 -6.22
C GLN A 348 -5.62 0.34 -7.01
N LEU A 349 -5.45 0.29 -8.33
CA LEU A 349 -6.04 -0.76 -9.16
C LEU A 349 -5.49 -2.14 -8.79
N VAL A 350 -4.17 -2.28 -8.59
CA VAL A 350 -3.53 -3.52 -8.12
C VAL A 350 -4.20 -4.01 -6.84
N MET A 351 -4.31 -3.16 -5.83
CA MET A 351 -4.93 -3.53 -4.55
C MET A 351 -6.40 -3.92 -4.70
N SER A 352 -7.15 -3.22 -5.56
CA SER A 352 -8.57 -3.47 -5.80
C SER A 352 -8.79 -4.80 -6.56
N ILE A 353 -8.08 -5.00 -7.66
CA ILE A 353 -8.20 -6.19 -8.50
C ILE A 353 -7.74 -7.44 -7.74
N LEU A 354 -6.62 -7.35 -7.01
CA LEU A 354 -6.14 -8.44 -6.18
C LEU A 354 -7.21 -8.94 -5.20
N LYS A 355 -7.90 -8.01 -4.50
CA LYS A 355 -8.99 -8.37 -3.58
C LYS A 355 -10.17 -9.01 -4.32
N LYS A 356 -10.58 -8.45 -5.46
CA LYS A 356 -11.73 -8.95 -6.24
C LYS A 356 -11.46 -10.36 -6.79
N VAL A 357 -10.30 -10.57 -7.40
CA VAL A 357 -9.95 -11.83 -8.04
C VAL A 357 -9.68 -12.93 -6.99
N ALA A 358 -8.98 -12.61 -5.89
CA ALA A 358 -8.76 -13.58 -4.83
C ALA A 358 -10.06 -14.23 -4.34
N LEU A 359 -11.15 -13.44 -4.23
CA LEU A 359 -12.46 -13.97 -3.84
C LEU A 359 -13.03 -14.96 -4.85
N ARG A 360 -12.78 -14.80 -6.15
CA ARG A 360 -13.20 -15.76 -7.20
C ARG A 360 -12.52 -17.10 -7.02
N HIS A 361 -11.26 -17.11 -6.60
CA HIS A 361 -10.46 -18.30 -6.33
C HIS A 361 -10.65 -18.89 -4.91
N GLY A 362 -11.65 -18.40 -4.15
CA GLY A 362 -11.87 -18.84 -2.76
C GLY A 362 -10.70 -18.49 -1.84
N LEU A 363 -9.92 -17.47 -2.21
CA LEU A 363 -8.84 -16.91 -1.43
C LEU A 363 -9.25 -15.53 -0.86
N GLN A 364 -8.52 -15.08 0.14
CA GLN A 364 -8.60 -13.73 0.69
C GLN A 364 -7.24 -13.09 0.63
N ALA A 365 -7.16 -11.95 -0.07
CA ALA A 365 -5.97 -11.12 -0.07
C ALA A 365 -5.91 -10.26 1.21
N LEU A 366 -4.81 -10.37 1.96
CA LEU A 366 -4.54 -9.54 3.13
C LEU A 366 -3.46 -8.54 2.76
N LEU A 367 -3.84 -7.26 2.81
CA LEU A 367 -2.94 -6.13 2.53
C LEU A 367 -2.44 -5.45 3.80
N HIS A 368 -2.87 -5.90 5.00
CA HIS A 368 -2.34 -5.39 6.25
C HIS A 368 -0.83 -5.67 6.33
N GLU A 369 -0.07 -4.73 6.90
CA GLU A 369 1.39 -4.79 6.95
C GLU A 369 1.93 -5.92 7.83
N LYS A 370 1.15 -6.38 8.80
CA LYS A 370 1.54 -7.47 9.72
C LYS A 370 0.34 -8.36 10.06
N PRO A 371 -0.18 -9.17 9.09
CA PRO A 371 -1.36 -9.98 9.37
C PRO A 371 -1.09 -11.08 10.40
N PHE A 372 0.14 -11.56 10.49
CA PHE A 372 0.54 -12.63 11.40
C PHE A 372 1.78 -12.21 12.21
N ALA A 373 1.75 -12.46 13.51
CA ALA A 373 2.89 -12.21 14.38
C ALA A 373 3.99 -13.26 14.19
N GLY A 374 5.25 -12.88 14.40
CA GLY A 374 6.39 -13.79 14.41
C GLY A 374 6.97 -14.17 13.04
N ILE A 375 6.36 -13.72 11.94
CA ILE A 375 6.85 -13.91 10.56
C ILE A 375 6.97 -12.54 9.87
N ASN A 376 7.49 -12.50 8.64
CA ASN A 376 7.61 -11.26 7.87
C ASN A 376 6.26 -10.55 7.70
N GLY A 377 6.31 -9.24 7.62
CA GLY A 377 5.21 -8.38 7.22
C GLY A 377 5.32 -7.97 5.76
N SER A 378 4.26 -7.35 5.23
CA SER A 378 4.18 -6.87 3.86
C SER A 378 4.36 -5.37 3.76
N GLY A 379 5.10 -4.93 2.76
CA GLY A 379 5.31 -3.52 2.42
C GLY A 379 5.03 -3.22 0.95
N LYS A 380 5.43 -2.01 0.57
CA LYS A 380 5.59 -1.59 -0.82
C LYS A 380 6.97 -1.00 -1.00
N HIS A 381 7.75 -1.54 -1.93
CA HIS A 381 8.99 -0.91 -2.31
C HIS A 381 8.71 0.13 -3.38
N CYS A 382 8.82 1.40 -3.01
CA CYS A 382 8.58 2.51 -3.92
C CYS A 382 9.89 2.87 -4.65
N ASN A 383 10.01 2.43 -5.89
CA ASN A 383 11.15 2.70 -6.77
C ASN A 383 11.01 4.09 -7.39
N TRP A 384 11.61 5.10 -6.76
CA TRP A 384 11.48 6.51 -7.13
C TRP A 384 12.69 7.00 -7.92
N SER A 385 12.44 7.72 -9.01
CA SER A 385 13.46 8.38 -9.81
C SER A 385 12.94 9.64 -10.50
N MET A 386 13.80 10.28 -11.32
CA MET A 386 13.46 11.47 -12.11
C MET A 386 13.97 11.30 -13.54
N ALA A 387 13.15 11.67 -14.53
CA ALA A 387 13.53 11.60 -15.93
C ALA A 387 13.16 12.89 -16.67
N ILE A 388 13.99 13.26 -17.65
CA ILE A 388 13.74 14.41 -18.51
C ILE A 388 12.69 14.02 -19.57
N ALA A 389 11.69 14.87 -19.75
CA ALA A 389 10.83 14.88 -20.95
C ALA A 389 11.32 15.97 -21.92
N SER A 390 11.49 15.61 -23.18
CA SER A 390 12.04 16.47 -24.22
C SER A 390 11.57 16.02 -25.60
N ASP A 391 11.82 16.86 -26.61
CA ASP A 391 11.63 16.53 -28.02
C ASP A 391 12.96 16.23 -28.73
N ASN A 392 14.03 16.04 -27.97
CA ASN A 392 15.39 15.78 -28.47
C ASN A 392 16.06 14.57 -27.75
N GLU A 393 17.37 14.43 -27.90
CA GLU A 393 18.16 13.34 -27.32
C GLU A 393 18.16 13.26 -25.77
N LEU A 394 17.63 14.28 -25.08
CA LEU A 394 17.47 14.29 -23.63
C LEU A 394 16.20 13.55 -23.18
N ASP A 395 15.30 13.18 -24.10
CA ASP A 395 14.05 12.50 -23.74
C ASP A 395 14.32 11.15 -23.04
N GLY A 396 13.68 10.93 -21.90
CA GLY A 396 13.85 9.72 -21.09
C GLY A 396 15.19 9.63 -20.33
N VAL A 397 16.04 10.67 -20.36
CA VAL A 397 17.29 10.65 -19.60
C VAL A 397 16.98 10.66 -18.11
N ASN A 398 17.40 9.58 -17.42
CA ASN A 398 17.24 9.44 -15.99
C ASN A 398 18.34 10.23 -15.24
N LEU A 399 17.90 11.15 -14.37
CA LEU A 399 18.78 12.07 -13.62
C LEU A 399 19.55 11.38 -12.47
N LEU A 400 19.10 10.21 -12.04
CA LEU A 400 19.75 9.38 -11.02
C LEU A 400 20.59 8.24 -11.63
N LYS A 401 20.81 8.24 -12.95
CA LYS A 401 21.67 7.24 -13.60
C LYS A 401 23.12 7.67 -13.55
N PRO A 402 24.01 6.94 -12.83
CA PRO A 402 25.41 7.35 -12.64
C PRO A 402 26.24 7.32 -13.93
N GLY A 403 25.86 6.46 -14.89
CA GLY A 403 26.63 6.25 -16.11
C GLY A 403 27.94 5.48 -15.86
N LYS A 404 28.83 5.45 -16.89
CA LYS A 404 30.12 4.74 -16.79
C LYS A 404 31.16 5.46 -15.93
N THR A 405 31.03 6.78 -15.79
CA THR A 405 31.96 7.65 -15.05
C THR A 405 31.20 8.51 -14.04
N PRO A 406 30.69 7.95 -12.93
CA PRO A 406 29.83 8.68 -11.98
C PRO A 406 30.46 9.96 -11.43
N HIS A 407 31.78 9.94 -11.17
CA HIS A 407 32.56 11.09 -10.66
C HIS A 407 32.67 12.27 -11.62
N GLN A 408 32.37 12.08 -12.90
CA GLN A 408 32.38 13.12 -13.94
C GLN A 408 30.98 13.51 -14.40
N ASN A 409 29.95 12.76 -13.99
CA ASN A 409 28.56 13.03 -14.34
C ASN A 409 27.99 14.10 -13.38
N ILE A 410 28.24 15.37 -13.69
CA ILE A 410 27.82 16.50 -12.85
C ILE A 410 26.30 16.57 -12.64
N ARG A 411 25.52 16.18 -13.67
CA ARG A 411 24.06 16.09 -13.57
C ARG A 411 23.67 15.08 -12.50
N PHE A 412 24.14 13.84 -12.62
CA PHE A 412 23.90 12.79 -11.65
C PHE A 412 24.31 13.20 -10.22
N LEU A 413 25.50 13.78 -10.06
CA LEU A 413 26.02 14.18 -8.75
C LEU A 413 25.15 15.23 -8.06
N LEU A 414 24.59 16.20 -8.81
CA LEU A 414 23.69 17.23 -8.27
C LEU A 414 22.36 16.62 -7.79
N PHE A 415 21.73 15.79 -8.62
CA PHE A 415 20.46 15.17 -8.24
C PHE A 415 20.63 14.12 -7.14
N LEU A 416 21.76 13.41 -7.11
CA LEU A 416 22.12 12.55 -5.98
C LEU A 416 22.31 13.35 -4.69
N ALA A 417 23.02 14.48 -4.74
CA ALA A 417 23.20 15.35 -3.59
C ALA A 417 21.88 15.94 -3.10
N ALA A 418 20.95 16.25 -4.02
CA ALA A 418 19.60 16.71 -3.68
C ALA A 418 18.81 15.64 -2.92
N ALA A 419 18.82 14.40 -3.39
CA ALA A 419 18.14 13.28 -2.72
C ALA A 419 18.69 13.03 -1.31
N LEU A 420 20.03 13.00 -1.16
CA LEU A 420 20.66 12.85 0.16
C LEU A 420 20.34 14.01 1.10
N LYS A 421 20.30 15.24 0.58
CA LYS A 421 19.99 16.44 1.35
C LYS A 421 18.52 16.45 1.80
N ALA A 422 17.59 16.05 0.92
CA ALA A 422 16.17 15.90 1.20
C ALA A 422 15.94 14.95 2.38
N VAL A 423 16.49 13.73 2.29
CA VAL A 423 16.33 12.72 3.33
C VAL A 423 17.01 13.14 4.63
N HIS A 424 18.22 13.70 4.57
CA HIS A 424 18.93 14.17 5.77
C HIS A 424 18.16 15.27 6.52
N LYS A 425 17.63 16.25 5.80
CA LYS A 425 16.92 17.39 6.38
C LYS A 425 15.54 17.02 6.90
N HIS A 426 14.85 16.09 6.23
CA HIS A 426 13.44 15.79 6.47
C HIS A 426 13.17 14.34 6.88
N ALA A 427 14.15 13.60 7.44
CA ALA A 427 13.99 12.21 7.85
C ALA A 427 12.76 11.97 8.74
N GLY A 428 12.46 12.89 9.67
CA GLY A 428 11.28 12.83 10.54
C GLY A 428 9.96 12.97 9.77
N LEU A 429 9.89 13.88 8.81
CA LEU A 429 8.72 14.09 7.98
C LEU A 429 8.51 12.90 7.01
N ILE A 430 9.58 12.39 6.42
CA ILE A 430 9.52 11.19 5.56
C ILE A 430 9.03 9.98 6.38
N ARG A 431 9.48 9.84 7.65
CA ARG A 431 8.95 8.82 8.57
C ARG A 431 7.45 9.03 8.86
N ALA A 432 6.97 10.27 8.98
CA ALA A 432 5.54 10.56 9.13
C ALA A 432 4.73 10.09 7.91
N GLY A 433 5.31 10.16 6.71
CA GLY A 433 4.69 9.71 5.46
C GLY A 433 4.30 8.24 5.42
N ILE A 434 4.97 7.41 6.22
CA ILE A 434 4.75 5.96 6.30
C ILE A 434 4.13 5.52 7.64
N ALA A 435 3.65 6.48 8.43
CA ALA A 435 3.11 6.23 9.77
C ALA A 435 1.63 5.83 9.70
N THR A 436 1.37 4.55 9.88
CA THR A 436 0.03 3.96 10.02
C THR A 436 0.01 2.98 11.19
N SER A 437 -1.19 2.66 11.69
CA SER A 437 -1.40 1.63 12.72
C SER A 437 -0.81 0.28 12.30
N GLY A 438 -1.06 -0.15 11.05
CA GLY A 438 -0.56 -1.39 10.50
C GLY A 438 0.96 -1.41 10.35
N ASN A 439 1.55 -0.35 9.78
CA ASN A 439 2.99 -0.28 9.52
C ASN A 439 3.83 -0.15 10.81
N GLU A 440 3.23 0.34 11.90
CA GLU A 440 3.87 0.36 13.22
C GLU A 440 4.25 -1.05 13.70
N HIS A 441 3.43 -2.06 13.38
CA HIS A 441 3.70 -3.46 13.72
C HIS A 441 4.77 -4.10 12.83
N ARG A 442 4.96 -3.59 11.61
CA ARG A 442 5.94 -4.11 10.65
C ARG A 442 7.33 -3.53 10.87
N LEU A 443 7.45 -2.21 11.02
CA LEU A 443 8.74 -1.51 11.08
C LEU A 443 9.59 -1.94 12.28
N GLY A 444 10.85 -2.36 11.98
CA GLY A 444 11.80 -2.84 12.96
C GLY A 444 11.54 -4.27 13.47
N ALA A 445 10.67 -5.04 12.79
CA ALA A 445 10.36 -6.43 13.10
C ALA A 445 10.54 -7.29 11.85
N ASN A 446 11.09 -8.53 12.00
CA ASN A 446 11.18 -9.55 10.94
C ASN A 446 11.49 -8.97 9.54
N GLU A 447 12.74 -8.67 9.27
CA GLU A 447 13.26 -8.17 7.97
C GLU A 447 12.66 -6.83 7.47
N ALA A 448 11.90 -6.12 8.29
CA ALA A 448 11.43 -4.79 7.94
C ALA A 448 12.42 -3.71 8.43
N PRO A 449 12.64 -2.62 7.67
CA PRO A 449 13.52 -1.53 8.08
C PRO A 449 13.04 -0.89 9.39
N PRO A 450 13.96 -0.36 10.22
CA PRO A 450 13.59 0.34 11.44
C PRO A 450 12.93 1.69 11.13
N ALA A 451 12.37 2.32 12.15
CA ALA A 451 11.77 3.66 12.06
C ALA A 451 12.79 4.80 11.85
N ILE A 452 14.07 4.48 11.65
CA ILE A 452 15.15 5.43 11.37
C ILE A 452 15.35 5.51 9.86
N ILE A 453 15.10 6.66 9.27
CA ILE A 453 15.30 6.84 7.83
C ILE A 453 16.78 7.14 7.57
N SER A 454 17.49 6.17 6.99
CA SER A 454 18.88 6.26 6.52
C SER A 454 18.97 5.89 5.05
N VAL A 455 20.08 6.23 4.40
CA VAL A 455 20.30 6.02 2.97
C VAL A 455 21.47 5.07 2.77
N PHE A 456 21.25 4.01 2.00
CA PHE A 456 22.26 3.10 1.51
C PHE A 456 22.68 3.48 0.08
N MET A 457 23.99 3.57 -0.16
CA MET A 457 24.56 3.97 -1.47
C MET A 457 25.32 2.85 -2.18
N GLY A 458 25.73 1.83 -1.46
CA GLY A 458 26.64 0.80 -1.93
C GLY A 458 28.10 1.25 -1.98
N ASP A 459 29.00 0.28 -1.97
CA ASP A 459 30.45 0.53 -1.82
C ASP A 459 31.06 1.46 -2.87
N MET A 460 30.63 1.30 -4.14
CA MET A 460 31.17 2.10 -5.23
C MET A 460 30.81 3.59 -5.09
N LEU A 461 29.52 3.88 -4.93
CA LEU A 461 29.07 5.28 -4.81
C LEU A 461 29.51 5.91 -3.50
N THR A 462 29.56 5.14 -2.41
CA THR A 462 30.08 5.63 -1.12
C THR A 462 31.51 6.12 -1.28
N ARG A 463 32.39 5.39 -1.98
CA ARG A 463 33.77 5.82 -2.30
C ARG A 463 33.79 7.10 -3.15
N VAL A 464 32.99 7.15 -4.22
CA VAL A 464 32.90 8.33 -5.08
C VAL A 464 32.46 9.55 -4.28
N ILE A 465 31.43 9.42 -3.43
CA ILE A 465 30.91 10.48 -2.57
C ILE A 465 31.97 10.94 -1.57
N ASP A 466 32.67 10.01 -0.92
CA ASP A 466 33.71 10.33 0.09
C ASP A 466 34.96 10.96 -0.54
N ASP A 467 35.37 10.53 -1.73
CA ASP A 467 36.48 11.17 -2.47
C ASP A 467 36.14 12.61 -2.88
N ILE A 468 34.93 12.83 -3.42
CA ILE A 468 34.45 14.18 -3.75
C ILE A 468 34.34 15.05 -2.49
N ALA A 469 33.81 14.51 -1.40
CA ALA A 469 33.70 15.19 -0.11
C ALA A 469 35.09 15.56 0.45
N ALA A 470 36.12 14.74 0.20
CA ALA A 470 37.51 14.99 0.59
C ALA A 470 38.25 15.92 -0.37
N GLY A 471 37.64 16.37 -1.47
CA GLY A 471 38.29 17.20 -2.50
C GLY A 471 39.28 16.43 -3.38
N LYS A 472 39.18 15.10 -3.41
CA LYS A 472 40.02 14.25 -4.28
C LYS A 472 39.36 14.14 -5.65
N THR A 473 40.06 14.50 -6.71
CA THR A 473 39.62 14.23 -8.09
C THR A 473 39.92 12.77 -8.41
N GLY A 474 38.93 11.89 -8.24
CA GLY A 474 39.08 10.45 -8.45
C GLY A 474 39.50 10.12 -9.89
N LYS A 475 40.66 9.43 -10.04
CA LYS A 475 41.18 8.96 -11.32
C LYS A 475 40.81 7.50 -11.63
N GLN A 476 39.95 6.84 -10.90
CA GLN A 476 39.61 5.45 -11.13
C GLN A 476 38.15 5.24 -11.47
N GLY A 477 37.85 5.04 -12.75
CA GLY A 477 36.69 4.31 -13.18
C GLY A 477 36.83 2.86 -12.69
N ALA A 478 35.90 2.40 -11.84
CA ALA A 478 35.86 0.98 -11.48
C ALA A 478 35.49 0.20 -12.74
N ALA A 479 36.43 -0.56 -13.30
CA ALA A 479 36.14 -1.55 -14.33
C ALA A 479 35.12 -2.54 -13.73
N GLN A 480 34.12 -2.87 -14.50
CA GLN A 480 33.14 -3.88 -14.12
C GLN A 480 33.84 -5.22 -13.91
N ALA A 481 33.87 -5.72 -12.69
CA ALA A 481 34.51 -6.98 -12.38
C ALA A 481 33.70 -8.13 -13.00
N MET A 482 34.32 -9.02 -13.73
CA MET A 482 33.71 -10.23 -14.25
C MET A 482 33.83 -11.34 -13.21
N ILE A 483 32.74 -12.05 -12.98
CA ILE A 483 32.70 -13.23 -12.10
C ILE A 483 32.94 -14.46 -12.95
N GLN A 484 34.09 -15.15 -12.73
CA GLN A 484 34.38 -16.44 -13.33
C GLN A 484 33.82 -17.56 -12.43
N LEU A 485 32.88 -18.30 -12.96
CA LEU A 485 32.19 -19.38 -12.21
C LEU A 485 33.03 -20.67 -12.19
N GLY A 486 34.18 -20.72 -12.88
CA GLY A 486 35.06 -21.91 -12.93
C GLY A 486 34.49 -23.09 -13.68
N VAL A 487 33.39 -22.92 -14.40
CA VAL A 487 32.71 -23.96 -15.19
C VAL A 487 32.66 -23.55 -16.64
N ALA A 488 33.40 -24.26 -17.51
CA ALA A 488 33.59 -23.91 -18.92
C ALA A 488 32.30 -23.78 -19.76
N LYS A 489 31.17 -24.33 -19.30
CA LYS A 489 29.85 -24.25 -19.97
C LYS A 489 29.01 -23.07 -19.54
N LEU A 490 29.41 -22.35 -18.48
CA LEU A 490 28.65 -21.19 -17.98
C LEU A 490 29.29 -19.90 -18.51
N PRO A 491 28.49 -18.92 -18.94
CA PRO A 491 29.02 -17.64 -19.36
C PRO A 491 29.63 -16.88 -18.18
N GLU A 492 30.63 -16.06 -18.45
CA GLU A 492 31.16 -15.09 -17.48
C GLU A 492 30.05 -14.06 -17.17
N ILE A 493 29.82 -13.77 -15.89
CA ILE A 493 28.80 -12.84 -15.44
C ILE A 493 29.46 -11.52 -15.05
N ALA A 494 28.98 -10.42 -15.62
CA ALA A 494 29.38 -9.10 -15.18
C ALA A 494 28.83 -8.83 -13.77
N LYS A 495 29.71 -8.53 -12.81
CA LYS A 495 29.31 -8.15 -11.46
C LYS A 495 28.62 -6.79 -11.53
N ASP A 496 27.37 -6.71 -11.05
CA ASP A 496 26.74 -5.43 -10.79
C ASP A 496 27.48 -4.73 -9.63
N ASN A 497 27.86 -3.48 -9.83
CA ASN A 497 28.57 -2.69 -8.85
C ASN A 497 27.65 -2.11 -7.76
N THR A 498 26.34 -2.31 -7.88
CA THR A 498 25.33 -1.93 -6.90
C THR A 498 24.92 -3.15 -6.09
N ASP A 499 25.39 -3.24 -4.84
CA ASP A 499 24.87 -4.23 -3.90
C ASP A 499 23.51 -3.76 -3.37
N ARG A 500 22.63 -4.71 -2.98
CA ARG A 500 21.33 -4.42 -2.38
C ARG A 500 21.41 -4.69 -0.88
N ASN A 501 21.45 -3.63 -0.06
CA ASN A 501 21.28 -3.78 1.38
C ASN A 501 19.77 -3.89 1.70
N ARG A 502 19.28 -5.10 1.88
CA ARG A 502 17.86 -5.37 2.20
C ARG A 502 17.39 -4.74 3.52
N THR A 503 18.32 -4.36 4.40
CA THR A 503 17.98 -3.79 5.70
C THR A 503 17.77 -2.27 5.66
N SER A 504 18.16 -1.59 4.59
CA SER A 504 18.04 -0.13 4.48
C SER A 504 16.62 0.31 4.13
N PRO A 505 16.05 1.33 4.81
CA PRO A 505 14.74 1.86 4.48
C PRO A 505 14.72 2.68 3.18
N PHE A 506 15.88 3.21 2.74
CA PHE A 506 16.00 4.01 1.53
C PHE A 506 17.33 3.69 0.85
N ALA A 507 17.28 2.90 -0.22
CA ALA A 507 18.47 2.35 -0.86
C ALA A 507 18.60 2.82 -2.32
N PHE A 508 19.81 3.19 -2.72
CA PHE A 508 20.12 3.45 -4.12
C PHE A 508 20.34 2.12 -4.87
N THR A 509 19.57 1.87 -5.92
CA THR A 509 19.61 0.62 -6.68
C THR A 509 19.81 0.89 -8.18
N GLY A 510 21.00 1.38 -8.54
CA GLY A 510 21.44 1.53 -9.91
C GLY A 510 21.08 2.84 -10.62
N ALA A 511 19.82 3.23 -10.66
CA ALA A 511 19.34 4.47 -11.29
C ALA A 511 18.10 5.04 -10.60
N LYS A 512 17.83 4.63 -9.37
CA LYS A 512 16.64 4.98 -8.59
C LYS A 512 16.92 4.84 -7.10
N PHE A 513 16.10 5.44 -6.29
CA PHE A 513 16.00 5.12 -4.88
C PHE A 513 14.79 4.21 -4.63
N GLU A 514 15.00 3.19 -3.85
CA GLU A 514 13.98 2.25 -3.40
C GLU A 514 13.60 2.59 -1.96
N PHE A 515 12.41 3.15 -1.78
CA PHE A 515 11.85 3.46 -0.47
C PHE A 515 11.04 2.27 0.04
N ARG A 516 11.64 1.45 0.91
CA ARG A 516 11.15 0.14 1.36
C ARG A 516 10.21 0.19 2.55
N ALA A 517 10.07 1.35 3.16
CA ALA A 517 9.38 1.48 4.44
C ALA A 517 7.87 1.78 4.32
N VAL A 518 7.33 1.90 3.10
CA VAL A 518 5.90 2.15 2.87
C VAL A 518 5.09 0.89 3.18
N GLY A 519 3.95 1.05 3.85
CA GLY A 519 3.07 -0.07 4.21
C GLY A 519 2.29 -0.63 3.03
N SER A 520 2.04 -1.95 3.03
CA SER A 520 1.36 -2.65 1.92
C SER A 520 -0.09 -2.22 1.71
N SER A 521 -0.80 -1.79 2.75
CA SER A 521 -2.17 -1.29 2.66
C SER A 521 -2.28 0.19 2.30
N GLN A 522 -1.17 0.93 2.40
CA GLN A 522 -1.14 2.39 2.28
C GLN A 522 -1.20 2.85 0.81
N SER A 523 -1.91 3.95 0.51
CA SER A 523 -1.69 4.69 -0.73
C SER A 523 -0.27 5.26 -0.78
N ILE A 524 0.40 5.12 -1.92
CA ILE A 524 1.75 5.66 -2.11
C ILE A 524 1.76 7.16 -2.43
N ALA A 525 0.61 7.80 -2.67
CA ALA A 525 0.52 9.20 -3.04
C ALA A 525 1.18 10.13 -2.01
N PHE A 526 0.84 9.96 -0.73
CA PHE A 526 1.37 10.83 0.32
C PHE A 526 2.87 10.66 0.58
N PRO A 527 3.43 9.44 0.77
CA PRO A 527 4.88 9.28 0.93
C PRO A 527 5.67 9.78 -0.27
N VAL A 528 5.17 9.60 -1.49
CA VAL A 528 5.85 10.08 -2.71
C VAL A 528 5.75 11.59 -2.85
N MET A 529 4.60 12.19 -2.52
CA MET A 529 4.47 13.65 -2.42
C MET A 529 5.53 14.25 -1.49
N LEU A 530 5.80 13.61 -0.33
CA LEU A 530 6.85 14.04 0.59
C LEU A 530 8.25 13.94 -0.03
N LEU A 531 8.55 12.86 -0.75
CA LEU A 531 9.83 12.72 -1.46
C LEU A 531 9.99 13.84 -2.50
N ASN A 532 8.95 14.10 -3.30
CA ASN A 532 8.97 15.15 -4.30
C ASN A 532 9.15 16.54 -3.68
N ALA A 533 8.39 16.85 -2.63
CA ALA A 533 8.46 18.16 -1.95
C ALA A 533 9.84 18.42 -1.34
N THR A 534 10.38 17.43 -0.62
CA THR A 534 11.69 17.56 0.04
C THR A 534 12.84 17.59 -0.96
N ALA A 535 12.72 16.85 -2.07
CA ALA A 535 13.68 16.90 -3.18
C ALA A 535 13.63 18.25 -3.90
N ALA A 536 12.43 18.80 -4.13
CA ALA A 536 12.27 20.13 -4.76
C ALA A 536 12.95 21.23 -3.93
N GLU A 537 12.77 21.23 -2.61
CA GLU A 537 13.46 22.16 -1.72
C GLU A 537 15.00 21.98 -1.80
N ALA A 538 15.47 20.74 -1.76
CA ALA A 538 16.90 20.46 -1.83
C ALA A 538 17.52 20.88 -3.18
N ILE A 539 16.80 20.69 -4.29
CA ILE A 539 17.21 21.13 -5.63
C ILE A 539 17.29 22.67 -5.67
N ASP A 540 16.31 23.37 -5.11
CA ASP A 540 16.30 24.83 -5.03
C ASP A 540 17.49 25.37 -4.25
N GLU A 541 17.76 24.80 -3.07
CA GLU A 541 18.92 25.16 -2.26
C GLU A 541 20.26 24.92 -2.98
N LEU A 542 20.39 23.81 -3.75
CA LEU A 542 21.57 23.54 -4.55
C LEU A 542 21.69 24.50 -5.74
N THR A 543 20.57 24.88 -6.33
CA THR A 543 20.52 25.87 -7.42
C THR A 543 21.04 27.24 -6.95
N GLU A 544 20.56 27.70 -5.81
CA GLU A 544 21.03 28.96 -5.24
C GLU A 544 22.51 28.90 -4.81
N ALA A 545 22.94 27.80 -4.22
CA ALA A 545 24.35 27.59 -3.89
C ALA A 545 25.24 27.59 -5.15
N LEU A 546 24.79 26.98 -6.25
CA LEU A 546 25.51 26.94 -7.52
C LEU A 546 25.56 28.33 -8.18
N LYS A 547 24.43 29.09 -8.15
CA LYS A 547 24.41 30.48 -8.62
C LYS A 547 25.42 31.37 -7.88
N ALA A 548 25.55 31.16 -6.57
CA ALA A 548 26.52 31.92 -5.75
C ALA A 548 27.95 31.50 -6.10
N GLU A 549 28.26 30.22 -6.26
CA GLU A 549 29.60 29.72 -6.57
C GLU A 549 30.07 30.14 -7.98
N LEU A 550 29.17 30.16 -8.96
CA LEU A 550 29.44 30.60 -10.33
C LEU A 550 29.87 32.08 -10.43
N LYS A 551 29.59 32.91 -9.41
CA LYS A 551 30.10 34.29 -9.36
C LYS A 551 31.60 34.34 -9.11
N THR A 552 32.17 33.34 -8.45
CA THR A 552 33.60 33.27 -8.05
C THR A 552 34.39 32.26 -8.82
N THR A 553 33.75 31.17 -9.28
CA THR A 553 34.39 30.07 -10.02
C THR A 553 33.98 30.10 -11.49
N LYS A 554 34.93 30.39 -12.39
CA LYS A 554 34.67 30.53 -13.85
C LYS A 554 34.32 29.22 -14.52
N ASN A 555 34.96 28.11 -14.10
CA ASN A 555 34.66 26.79 -14.61
C ASN A 555 33.40 26.26 -13.96
N ARG A 556 32.39 25.90 -14.75
CA ARG A 556 31.10 25.42 -14.30
C ARG A 556 31.20 24.08 -13.56
N ASP A 557 31.97 23.15 -14.09
CA ASP A 557 32.14 21.82 -13.52
C ASP A 557 32.86 21.89 -12.17
N ASP A 558 33.87 22.75 -12.05
CA ASP A 558 34.51 23.02 -10.74
C ASP A 558 33.55 23.64 -9.73
N ALA A 559 32.69 24.57 -10.17
CA ALA A 559 31.66 25.15 -9.31
C ALA A 559 30.65 24.08 -8.82
N VAL A 560 30.20 23.21 -9.72
CA VAL A 560 29.32 22.09 -9.37
C VAL A 560 30.00 21.16 -8.37
N LEU A 561 31.25 20.76 -8.60
CA LEU A 561 31.98 19.86 -7.70
C LEU A 561 32.18 20.46 -6.31
N LYS A 562 32.38 21.76 -6.19
CA LYS A 562 32.45 22.45 -4.88
C LYS A 562 31.11 22.38 -4.13
N VAL A 563 30.00 22.69 -4.81
CA VAL A 563 28.65 22.65 -4.23
C VAL A 563 28.28 21.22 -3.80
N VAL A 564 28.51 20.24 -4.67
CA VAL A 564 28.25 18.84 -4.40
C VAL A 564 29.12 18.32 -3.25
N SER A 565 30.42 18.68 -3.22
CA SER A 565 31.34 18.31 -2.13
C SER A 565 30.84 18.82 -0.78
N ALA A 566 30.38 20.08 -0.73
CA ALA A 566 29.77 20.65 0.49
C ALA A 566 28.51 19.89 0.93
N ALA A 567 27.62 19.57 -0.03
CA ALA A 567 26.42 18.80 0.23
C ALA A 567 26.71 17.39 0.75
N PHE A 568 27.67 16.67 0.15
CA PHE A 568 28.06 15.34 0.58
C PHE A 568 28.69 15.29 1.98
N ARG A 569 29.44 16.32 2.36
CA ARG A 569 29.94 16.48 3.74
C ARG A 569 28.79 16.69 4.73
N ALA A 570 27.85 17.58 4.40
CA ALA A 570 26.74 17.91 5.26
C ALA A 570 25.76 16.73 5.48
N THR A 571 25.64 15.84 4.49
CA THR A 571 24.72 14.69 4.51
C THR A 571 25.34 13.38 4.97
N LYS A 572 26.59 13.40 5.50
CA LYS A 572 27.29 12.18 5.94
C LYS A 572 26.51 11.41 7.01
N ALA A 573 25.80 12.12 7.90
CA ALA A 573 25.09 11.51 9.02
C ALA A 573 23.99 10.52 8.59
N VAL A 574 23.32 10.77 7.45
CA VAL A 574 22.18 9.94 6.99
C VAL A 574 22.63 8.71 6.20
N ARG A 575 23.88 8.69 5.68
CA ARG A 575 24.43 7.54 4.93
C ARG A 575 24.85 6.41 5.85
N PHE A 576 24.36 5.20 5.57
CA PHE A 576 24.69 4.02 6.36
C PHE A 576 24.73 2.76 5.48
N GLU A 577 25.88 2.07 5.49
CA GLU A 577 26.15 0.90 4.65
C GLU A 577 26.04 -0.43 5.43
N GLY A 578 25.76 -0.38 6.73
CA GLY A 578 25.73 -1.55 7.61
C GLY A 578 24.35 -2.18 7.77
N ASN A 579 24.24 -3.08 8.74
CA ASN A 579 22.99 -3.75 9.08
C ASN A 579 22.04 -2.84 9.89
N ASN A 580 20.98 -2.35 9.24
CA ASN A 580 19.98 -1.48 9.87
C ASN A 580 19.12 -2.20 10.94
N TYR A 581 19.11 -3.53 10.98
CA TYR A 581 18.37 -4.29 11.99
C TYR A 581 19.09 -4.39 13.32
N SER A 582 20.39 -4.04 13.36
CA SER A 582 21.20 -4.20 14.56
C SER A 582 20.88 -3.17 15.65
N GLY A 583 21.01 -3.58 16.92
CA GLY A 583 20.86 -2.66 18.05
C GLY A 583 21.95 -1.58 18.08
N GLU A 584 23.15 -1.88 17.57
CA GLU A 584 24.27 -0.95 17.43
C GLU A 584 23.89 0.21 16.50
N TRP A 585 23.14 -0.07 15.43
CA TRP A 585 22.66 0.99 14.55
C TRP A 585 21.75 1.99 15.27
N VAL A 586 20.86 1.53 16.12
CA VAL A 586 19.98 2.43 16.88
C VAL A 586 20.79 3.39 17.76
N ILE A 587 21.87 2.89 18.37
CA ILE A 587 22.78 3.68 19.21
C ILE A 587 23.56 4.68 18.33
N GLU A 588 24.09 4.21 17.21
CA GLU A 588 24.87 5.03 16.28
C GLU A 588 24.01 6.13 15.62
N ALA A 589 22.81 5.80 15.18
CA ALA A 589 21.86 6.75 14.60
C ALA A 589 21.53 7.89 15.58
N LYS A 590 21.33 7.56 16.86
CA LYS A 590 21.14 8.56 17.92
C LYS A 590 22.35 9.49 18.07
N LYS A 591 23.60 8.97 18.02
CA LYS A 591 24.81 9.78 18.03
C LYS A 591 24.93 10.70 16.82
N ARG A 592 24.42 10.26 15.65
CA ARG A 592 24.38 11.04 14.42
C ARG A 592 23.25 12.06 14.38
N GLY A 593 22.37 12.09 15.39
CA GLY A 593 21.21 12.99 15.47
C GLY A 593 20.05 12.57 14.57
N LEU A 594 20.00 11.33 14.10
CA LEU A 594 18.90 10.81 13.29
C LEU A 594 17.70 10.48 14.18
N PRO A 595 16.46 10.90 13.78
CA PRO A 595 15.26 10.62 14.55
C PRO A 595 14.87 9.14 14.47
N ASN A 596 14.28 8.62 15.57
CA ASN A 596 13.73 7.27 15.65
C ASN A 596 12.32 7.32 16.24
N PHE A 597 11.34 7.71 15.44
CA PHE A 597 9.93 7.76 15.84
C PHE A 597 9.29 6.39 15.64
N ARG A 598 9.35 5.54 16.66
CA ARG A 598 8.85 4.16 16.58
C ARG A 598 7.33 4.11 16.48
N ARG A 599 6.64 4.99 17.18
CA ARG A 599 5.18 5.03 17.28
C ARG A 599 4.56 5.99 16.28
N THR A 600 3.41 5.62 15.76
CA THR A 600 2.69 6.40 14.75
C THR A 600 2.33 7.81 15.20
N PRO A 601 1.76 8.05 16.41
CA PRO A 601 1.45 9.41 16.85
C PRO A 601 2.67 10.32 16.97
N GLU A 602 3.81 9.78 17.40
CA GLU A 602 5.09 10.52 17.48
C GLU A 602 5.59 10.94 16.10
N ALA A 603 5.49 10.04 15.13
CA ALA A 603 5.89 10.30 13.76
C ALA A 603 4.95 11.32 13.09
N LEU A 604 3.63 11.15 13.23
CA LEU A 604 2.64 12.08 12.65
C LEU A 604 2.82 13.52 13.17
N ALA A 605 3.24 13.70 14.42
CA ALA A 605 3.53 15.03 14.97
C ALA A 605 4.61 15.79 14.17
N GLN A 606 5.44 15.11 13.38
CA GLN A 606 6.43 15.75 12.51
C GLN A 606 5.78 16.48 11.33
N MET A 607 4.54 16.20 10.99
CA MET A 607 3.81 16.91 9.94
C MET A 607 3.51 18.38 10.33
N VAL A 608 3.29 18.63 11.61
CA VAL A 608 2.87 19.94 12.13
C VAL A 608 4.00 20.69 12.88
N THR A 609 5.25 20.42 12.49
CA THR A 609 6.40 21.19 12.99
C THR A 609 6.56 22.50 12.22
N LYS A 610 7.27 23.47 12.82
CA LYS A 610 7.61 24.73 12.14
C LYS A 610 8.33 24.51 10.81
N GLN A 611 9.21 23.49 10.76
CA GLN A 611 9.95 23.12 9.54
C GLN A 611 9.00 22.61 8.46
N SER A 612 8.05 21.75 8.81
CA SER A 612 7.07 21.19 7.86
C SER A 612 6.11 22.27 7.35
N TYR A 613 5.61 23.14 8.23
CA TYR A 613 4.82 24.31 7.79
C TYR A 613 5.60 25.17 6.79
N ALA A 614 6.85 25.52 7.13
CA ALA A 614 7.69 26.32 6.23
C ALA A 614 7.90 25.64 4.88
N LEU A 615 8.19 24.34 4.85
CA LEU A 615 8.35 23.57 3.62
C LEU A 615 7.11 23.70 2.72
N PHE A 616 5.95 23.28 3.21
CA PHE A 616 4.76 23.16 2.39
C PHE A 616 4.17 24.50 1.96
N THR A 617 4.15 25.48 2.85
CA THR A 617 3.60 26.80 2.53
C THR A 617 4.51 27.62 1.62
N SER A 618 5.85 27.58 1.80
CA SER A 618 6.78 28.28 0.93
C SER A 618 6.81 27.71 -0.49
N LEU A 619 6.54 26.41 -0.61
CA LEU A 619 6.50 25.71 -1.89
C LEU A 619 5.11 25.70 -2.54
N GLY A 620 4.07 26.17 -1.85
CA GLY A 620 2.70 26.21 -2.37
C GLY A 620 2.06 24.83 -2.60
N ILE A 621 2.57 23.78 -1.94
CA ILE A 621 2.05 22.40 -2.10
C ILE A 621 0.81 22.20 -1.23
N LEU A 622 0.87 22.62 0.04
CA LEU A 622 -0.22 22.57 0.99
C LEU A 622 -0.31 23.89 1.76
N THR A 623 -1.52 24.34 2.00
CA THR A 623 -1.74 25.40 3.01
C THR A 623 -1.49 24.83 4.41
N LYS A 624 -1.42 25.70 5.40
CA LYS A 624 -1.29 25.27 6.79
C LYS A 624 -2.49 24.43 7.21
N GLU A 625 -3.67 24.86 6.83
CA GLU A 625 -4.96 24.24 7.13
C GLU A 625 -5.07 22.87 6.46
N GLU A 626 -4.67 22.74 5.17
CA GLU A 626 -4.62 21.46 4.47
C GLU A 626 -3.67 20.47 5.13
N LEU A 627 -2.54 20.93 5.67
CA LEU A 627 -1.57 20.08 6.38
C LEU A 627 -2.09 19.64 7.75
N GLU A 628 -2.69 20.56 8.51
CA GLU A 628 -3.34 20.26 9.80
C GLU A 628 -4.50 19.28 9.64
N SER A 629 -5.31 19.44 8.59
CA SER A 629 -6.37 18.51 8.24
C SER A 629 -5.83 17.07 8.07
N ARG A 630 -4.77 16.91 7.26
CA ARG A 630 -4.16 15.59 7.04
C ARG A 630 -3.58 14.97 8.30
N TYR A 631 -2.98 15.79 9.15
CA TYR A 631 -2.51 15.34 10.46
C TYR A 631 -3.66 14.81 11.32
N HIS A 632 -4.77 15.56 11.42
CA HIS A 632 -5.94 15.16 12.20
C HIS A 632 -6.58 13.88 11.65
N VAL A 633 -6.82 13.81 10.34
CA VAL A 633 -7.42 12.62 9.70
C VAL A 633 -6.58 11.35 9.95
N ARG A 634 -5.24 11.46 9.81
CA ARG A 634 -4.34 10.31 10.04
C ARG A 634 -4.27 9.90 11.50
N LEU A 635 -4.27 10.87 12.40
CA LEU A 635 -4.25 10.60 13.84
C LEU A 635 -5.59 10.01 14.33
N GLU A 636 -6.72 10.53 13.81
CA GLU A 636 -8.05 9.99 14.09
C GLU A 636 -8.20 8.55 13.57
N ARG A 637 -7.70 8.30 12.35
CA ARG A 637 -7.68 6.94 11.81
C ARG A 637 -6.88 6.00 12.71
N TYR A 638 -5.68 6.39 13.14
CA TYR A 638 -4.89 5.60 14.08
C TYR A 638 -5.67 5.25 15.35
N ALA A 639 -6.34 6.24 15.95
CA ALA A 639 -7.12 6.03 17.16
C ALA A 639 -8.30 5.07 16.93
N LYS A 640 -9.00 5.21 15.80
CA LYS A 640 -10.11 4.33 15.40
C LYS A 640 -9.64 2.90 15.13
N ASP A 641 -8.57 2.73 14.37
CA ASP A 641 -8.00 1.40 14.09
C ASP A 641 -7.64 0.68 15.40
N MET A 642 -6.96 1.35 16.33
CA MET A 642 -6.59 0.78 17.62
C MET A 642 -7.83 0.42 18.47
N LEU A 643 -8.87 1.25 18.48
CA LEU A 643 -10.11 0.94 19.19
C LEU A 643 -10.86 -0.25 18.57
N ILE A 644 -10.91 -0.34 17.23
CA ILE A 644 -11.49 -1.50 16.53
C ILE A 644 -10.77 -2.78 16.95
N GLU A 645 -9.44 -2.78 16.97
CA GLU A 645 -8.64 -3.94 17.40
C GLU A 645 -8.92 -4.29 18.86
N MET A 646 -8.96 -3.31 19.77
CA MET A 646 -9.21 -3.52 21.19
C MET A 646 -10.60 -4.12 21.43
N HIS A 647 -11.64 -3.58 20.78
CA HIS A 647 -13.01 -4.12 20.86
C HIS A 647 -13.08 -5.54 20.32
N THR A 648 -12.50 -5.78 19.15
CA THR A 648 -12.48 -7.11 18.52
C THR A 648 -11.79 -8.15 19.42
N LEU A 649 -10.63 -7.79 20.01
CA LEU A 649 -9.92 -8.67 20.92
C LEU A 649 -10.73 -8.99 22.19
N CYS A 650 -11.44 -8.00 22.76
CA CYS A 650 -12.36 -8.23 23.87
C CYS A 650 -13.48 -9.19 23.49
N GLU A 651 -14.13 -8.96 22.35
CA GLU A 651 -15.21 -9.82 21.85
C GLU A 651 -14.72 -11.27 21.67
N MET A 652 -13.58 -11.45 21.02
CA MET A 652 -12.99 -12.79 20.82
C MET A 652 -12.63 -13.47 22.14
N ALA A 653 -12.04 -12.73 23.08
CA ALA A 653 -11.69 -13.27 24.39
C ALA A 653 -12.95 -13.76 25.15
N ASP A 654 -14.03 -12.94 25.14
CA ASP A 654 -15.25 -13.22 25.90
C ASP A 654 -16.14 -14.29 25.25
N THR A 655 -16.26 -14.27 23.93
CA THR A 655 -17.25 -15.09 23.21
C THR A 655 -16.67 -16.36 22.58
N MET A 656 -15.33 -16.44 22.42
CA MET A 656 -14.69 -17.58 21.75
C MET A 656 -13.64 -18.24 22.65
N VAL A 657 -12.64 -17.51 23.16
CA VAL A 657 -11.52 -18.09 23.91
C VAL A 657 -11.98 -18.60 25.28
N LEU A 658 -12.63 -17.75 26.08
CA LEU A 658 -13.08 -18.14 27.42
C LEU A 658 -14.11 -19.29 27.39
N PRO A 659 -15.13 -19.31 26.50
CA PRO A 659 -16.04 -20.44 26.41
C PRO A 659 -15.35 -21.75 26.05
N ALA A 660 -14.39 -21.74 25.14
CA ALA A 660 -13.57 -22.92 24.80
C ALA A 660 -12.77 -23.42 26.01
N CYS A 661 -12.20 -22.48 26.77
CA CYS A 661 -11.50 -22.80 28.04
C CYS A 661 -12.41 -23.47 29.06
N TYR A 662 -13.63 -22.95 29.25
CA TYR A 662 -14.60 -23.55 30.20
C TYR A 662 -15.00 -24.96 29.77
N THR A 663 -15.19 -25.20 28.49
CA THR A 663 -15.48 -26.53 27.94
C THR A 663 -14.34 -27.50 28.20
N TYR A 664 -13.10 -27.09 27.96
CA TYR A 664 -11.90 -27.87 28.24
C TYR A 664 -11.74 -28.20 29.72
N LEU A 665 -11.88 -27.20 30.61
CA LEU A 665 -11.84 -27.38 32.06
C LEU A 665 -12.93 -28.37 32.53
N GLY A 666 -14.15 -28.26 32.02
CA GLY A 666 -15.26 -29.18 32.31
C GLY A 666 -14.92 -30.62 31.91
N SER A 667 -14.30 -30.84 30.74
CA SER A 667 -13.88 -32.15 30.27
C SER A 667 -12.80 -32.77 31.17
N LEU A 668 -11.79 -32.00 31.57
CA LEU A 668 -10.76 -32.43 32.50
C LEU A 668 -11.31 -32.79 33.89
N GLN A 669 -12.23 -31.98 34.42
CA GLN A 669 -12.87 -32.22 35.72
C GLN A 669 -13.72 -33.52 35.70
N THR A 670 -14.47 -33.71 34.61
CA THR A 670 -15.29 -34.91 34.42
C THR A 670 -14.42 -36.18 34.35
N ALA A 671 -13.33 -36.15 33.58
CA ALA A 671 -12.36 -37.21 33.47
C ALA A 671 -11.66 -37.50 34.82
N ALA A 672 -11.27 -36.45 35.53
CA ALA A 672 -10.66 -36.58 36.88
C ALA A 672 -11.62 -37.21 37.89
N ALA A 673 -12.91 -36.80 37.90
CA ALA A 673 -13.91 -37.38 38.77
C ALA A 673 -14.17 -38.88 38.44
N ALA A 674 -14.19 -39.23 37.16
CA ALA A 674 -14.34 -40.64 36.71
C ALA A 674 -13.13 -41.50 37.16
N ALA A 675 -11.91 -40.98 36.99
CA ALA A 675 -10.67 -41.67 37.41
C ALA A 675 -10.64 -41.90 38.91
N LYS A 676 -11.00 -40.93 39.72
CA LYS A 676 -11.10 -41.05 41.18
C LYS A 676 -12.14 -42.11 41.58
N ARG A 677 -13.33 -42.17 40.96
CA ARG A 677 -14.35 -43.18 41.21
C ARG A 677 -13.84 -44.60 40.86
N ALA A 678 -13.01 -44.73 39.85
CA ALA A 678 -12.37 -45.98 39.46
C ALA A 678 -11.17 -46.38 40.34
N GLY A 679 -10.85 -45.63 41.39
CA GLY A 679 -9.74 -45.93 42.31
C GLY A 679 -8.33 -45.59 41.77
N ILE A 680 -8.23 -44.85 40.70
CA ILE A 680 -6.97 -44.41 40.08
C ILE A 680 -6.33 -43.38 41.00
N LYS A 681 -5.07 -43.66 41.46
CA LYS A 681 -4.35 -42.79 42.43
C LYS A 681 -3.65 -41.58 41.74
N ILE A 682 -3.16 -41.75 40.52
CA ILE A 682 -2.50 -40.69 39.75
C ILE A 682 -3.47 -40.16 38.76
N VAL A 683 -3.85 -38.90 38.88
CA VAL A 683 -4.88 -38.23 38.07
C VAL A 683 -4.29 -36.94 37.44
N PRO A 684 -3.52 -37.06 36.34
CA PRO A 684 -2.86 -35.91 35.70
C PRO A 684 -3.84 -34.81 35.28
N GLN A 685 -5.10 -35.16 35.03
CA GLN A 685 -6.18 -34.22 34.65
C GLN A 685 -6.43 -33.15 35.74
N VAL A 686 -6.14 -33.46 37.00
CA VAL A 686 -6.28 -32.47 38.12
C VAL A 686 -5.24 -31.39 37.99
N ASP A 687 -4.00 -31.75 37.68
CA ASP A 687 -2.89 -30.79 37.53
C ASP A 687 -3.09 -29.94 36.26
N ALA A 688 -3.51 -30.57 35.16
CA ALA A 688 -3.84 -29.88 33.93
C ALA A 688 -5.01 -28.89 34.13
N ALA A 689 -6.08 -29.29 34.84
CA ALA A 689 -7.20 -28.42 35.15
C ALA A 689 -6.80 -27.23 36.03
N ASN A 690 -5.92 -27.45 37.05
CA ASN A 690 -5.41 -26.38 37.90
C ASN A 690 -4.51 -25.40 37.13
N ALA A 691 -3.65 -25.89 36.22
CA ALA A 691 -2.80 -25.05 35.39
C ALA A 691 -3.61 -24.20 34.43
N ALA A 692 -4.52 -24.84 33.66
CA ALA A 692 -5.39 -24.13 32.73
C ALA A 692 -6.33 -23.12 33.45
N GLY A 693 -6.87 -23.49 34.62
CA GLY A 693 -7.73 -22.62 35.43
C GLY A 693 -6.99 -21.34 35.88
N LYS A 694 -5.72 -21.40 36.22
CA LYS A 694 -4.92 -20.19 36.53
C LYS A 694 -4.81 -19.27 35.33
N LEU A 695 -4.57 -19.81 34.13
CA LEU A 695 -4.49 -19.02 32.90
C LEU A 695 -5.85 -18.36 32.58
N VAL A 696 -6.94 -19.09 32.74
CA VAL A 696 -8.30 -18.57 32.51
C VAL A 696 -8.61 -17.40 33.46
N VAL A 697 -8.32 -17.51 34.75
CA VAL A 697 -8.50 -16.41 35.71
C VAL A 697 -7.61 -15.20 35.33
N ALA A 698 -6.39 -15.44 34.90
CA ALA A 698 -5.51 -14.38 34.45
C ALA A 698 -6.08 -13.68 33.20
N LEU A 699 -6.57 -14.44 32.20
CA LEU A 699 -7.19 -13.89 30.99
C LEU A 699 -8.43 -13.05 31.32
N GLN A 700 -9.31 -13.53 32.19
CA GLN A 700 -10.48 -12.76 32.63
C GLN A 700 -10.09 -11.39 33.22
N LYS A 701 -9.05 -11.39 34.07
CA LYS A 701 -8.54 -10.16 34.68
C LYS A 701 -7.97 -9.20 33.64
N LYS A 702 -7.19 -9.71 32.67
CA LYS A 702 -6.58 -8.90 31.62
C LYS A 702 -7.61 -8.39 30.61
N ALA A 703 -8.62 -9.19 30.25
CA ALA A 703 -9.75 -8.75 29.43
C ALA A 703 -10.56 -7.64 30.13
N ALA A 704 -10.75 -7.72 31.45
CA ALA A 704 -11.38 -6.64 32.20
C ALA A 704 -10.54 -5.35 32.20
N ALA A 705 -9.22 -5.46 32.30
CA ALA A 705 -8.29 -4.31 32.18
C ALA A 705 -8.32 -3.69 30.77
N LEU A 706 -8.39 -4.51 29.74
CA LEU A 706 -8.53 -4.04 28.34
C LEU A 706 -9.83 -3.26 28.16
N ARG A 707 -10.98 -3.75 28.65
CA ARG A 707 -12.25 -3.01 28.64
C ARG A 707 -12.18 -1.67 29.39
N ALA A 708 -11.51 -1.63 30.52
CA ALA A 708 -11.30 -0.37 31.25
C ALA A 708 -10.44 0.62 30.45
N ALA A 709 -9.44 0.11 29.71
CA ALA A 709 -8.61 0.93 28.81
C ALA A 709 -9.44 1.47 27.64
N ILE A 710 -10.31 0.66 27.03
CA ILE A 710 -11.24 1.09 25.96
C ILE A 710 -12.11 2.24 26.46
N ASN A 711 -12.86 2.05 27.58
CA ASN A 711 -13.75 3.06 28.13
C ASN A 711 -13.00 4.38 28.42
N LYS A 712 -11.78 4.27 28.93
CA LYS A 712 -10.93 5.45 29.19
C LYS A 712 -10.51 6.16 27.91
N ALA A 713 -10.13 5.41 26.87
CA ALA A 713 -9.75 5.97 25.57
C ALA A 713 -10.95 6.66 24.90
N GLU A 714 -12.13 6.05 24.90
CA GLU A 714 -13.35 6.62 24.35
C GLU A 714 -13.77 7.92 25.08
N GLY A 715 -13.52 8.02 26.38
CA GLY A 715 -13.72 9.25 27.15
C GLY A 715 -12.75 10.38 26.81
N MET A 716 -11.76 10.15 25.92
CA MET A 716 -10.78 11.15 25.47
C MET A 716 -11.05 11.67 24.05
N HIS A 717 -12.24 11.41 23.48
CA HIS A 717 -12.55 11.73 22.08
C HIS A 717 -12.33 13.22 21.71
N ASP A 718 -12.53 14.16 22.65
CA ASP A 718 -12.29 15.59 22.44
C ASP A 718 -10.79 15.98 22.49
N ALA A 719 -9.91 15.04 22.81
CA ALA A 719 -8.46 15.29 22.97
C ALA A 719 -7.65 14.24 22.18
N LEU A 720 -7.82 14.22 20.85
CA LEU A 720 -7.33 13.20 19.93
C LEU A 720 -5.85 12.85 20.12
N ALA A 721 -4.96 13.84 20.29
CA ALA A 721 -3.54 13.58 20.51
C ALA A 721 -3.27 12.85 21.85
N LYS A 722 -4.05 13.16 22.91
CA LYS A 722 -3.95 12.44 24.19
C LYS A 722 -4.53 11.03 24.08
N GLN A 723 -5.63 10.87 23.37
CA GLN A 723 -6.23 9.57 23.07
C GLN A 723 -5.23 8.67 22.32
N ALA A 724 -4.64 9.15 21.25
CA ALA A 724 -3.65 8.41 20.47
C ALA A 724 -2.41 8.05 21.30
N ALA A 725 -1.91 8.94 22.14
CA ALA A 725 -0.81 8.67 23.06
C ALA A 725 -1.16 7.62 24.13
N PHE A 726 -2.38 7.62 24.61
CA PHE A 726 -2.87 6.60 25.55
C PHE A 726 -3.03 5.24 24.86
N LEU A 727 -3.58 5.21 23.66
CA LEU A 727 -3.78 3.99 22.88
C LEU A 727 -2.46 3.32 22.50
N THR A 728 -1.46 4.11 22.06
CA THR A 728 -0.14 3.58 21.67
C THR A 728 0.72 3.07 22.86
N SER A 729 0.33 3.38 24.08
CA SER A 729 1.01 2.89 25.32
C SER A 729 0.10 1.93 26.09
N THR A 730 -0.77 2.44 26.94
CA THR A 730 -1.63 1.63 27.82
C THR A 730 -2.59 0.72 27.04
N GLY A 731 -3.14 1.20 25.93
CA GLY A 731 -4.00 0.39 25.05
C GLY A 731 -3.25 -0.79 24.46
N ALA A 732 -2.10 -0.51 23.84
CA ALA A 732 -1.26 -1.53 23.22
C ALA A 732 -0.74 -2.57 24.23
N ASP A 733 -0.32 -2.14 25.43
CA ASP A 733 0.14 -3.04 26.50
C ASP A 733 -1.01 -3.96 26.98
N ALA A 734 -2.22 -3.40 27.14
CA ALA A 734 -3.39 -4.19 27.55
C ALA A 734 -3.78 -5.23 26.49
N MET A 735 -3.67 -4.90 25.20
CA MET A 735 -3.86 -5.88 24.11
C MET A 735 -2.81 -6.98 24.13
N ALA A 736 -1.54 -6.62 24.33
CA ALA A 736 -0.45 -7.57 24.39
C ALA A 736 -0.63 -8.59 25.53
N ASP A 737 -1.05 -8.13 26.71
CA ASP A 737 -1.38 -8.97 27.86
C ASP A 737 -2.47 -10.01 27.57
N VAL A 738 -3.56 -9.59 26.91
CA VAL A 738 -4.68 -10.50 26.53
C VAL A 738 -4.23 -11.49 25.46
N ARG A 739 -3.45 -11.03 24.48
CA ARG A 739 -2.91 -11.87 23.42
C ARG A 739 -2.00 -12.96 23.98
N GLU A 740 -1.02 -12.63 24.80
CA GLU A 740 -0.06 -13.58 25.38
C GLU A 740 -0.76 -14.73 26.11
N LEU A 741 -1.78 -14.41 26.90
CA LEU A 741 -2.58 -15.41 27.61
C LEU A 741 -3.44 -16.26 26.66
N SER A 742 -4.03 -15.63 25.65
CA SER A 742 -4.84 -16.33 24.65
C SER A 742 -3.98 -17.28 23.81
N ASP A 743 -2.79 -16.86 23.38
CA ASP A 743 -1.84 -17.68 22.63
C ASP A 743 -1.31 -18.84 23.47
N THR A 744 -1.09 -18.63 24.77
CA THR A 744 -0.74 -19.71 25.72
C THR A 744 -1.88 -20.71 25.90
N LEU A 745 -3.11 -20.24 25.96
CA LEU A 745 -4.30 -21.12 26.05
C LEU A 745 -4.52 -21.90 24.75
N GLU A 746 -4.23 -21.30 23.60
CA GLU A 746 -4.31 -21.97 22.29
C GLU A 746 -3.47 -23.26 22.23
N ILE A 747 -2.26 -23.24 22.80
CA ILE A 747 -1.39 -24.41 22.84
C ILE A 747 -1.69 -25.36 24.01
N THR A 748 -2.50 -24.93 24.98
CA THR A 748 -2.88 -25.70 26.16
C THR A 748 -4.15 -26.51 25.95
N ILE A 749 -5.14 -25.93 25.23
CA ILE A 749 -6.45 -26.54 24.98
C ILE A 749 -6.34 -27.58 23.88
N GLY A 750 -7.14 -28.66 23.99
CA GLY A 750 -7.26 -29.68 22.96
C GLY A 750 -7.56 -29.09 21.60
N ASP A 751 -6.90 -29.59 20.57
CA ASP A 751 -6.97 -29.05 19.22
C ASP A 751 -8.40 -28.98 18.66
N ASP A 752 -9.21 -30.00 18.97
CA ASP A 752 -10.63 -30.13 18.58
C ASP A 752 -11.57 -29.15 19.31
N GLN A 753 -11.13 -28.61 20.44
CA GLN A 753 -11.89 -27.68 21.28
C GLN A 753 -11.52 -26.22 21.04
N TRP A 754 -10.41 -25.94 20.36
CA TRP A 754 -10.03 -24.58 20.00
C TRP A 754 -10.87 -24.05 18.85
N PRO A 755 -11.54 -22.89 18.99
CA PRO A 755 -12.57 -22.47 18.03
C PRO A 755 -12.01 -21.76 16.80
N LEU A 756 -10.80 -21.17 16.89
CA LEU A 756 -10.21 -20.34 15.85
C LEU A 756 -9.27 -21.14 14.94
N PRO A 757 -9.24 -20.87 13.63
CA PRO A 757 -8.18 -21.37 12.75
C PRO A 757 -6.81 -20.97 13.29
N ARG A 758 -5.89 -21.95 13.38
CA ARG A 758 -4.52 -21.75 13.85
C ARG A 758 -3.63 -21.25 12.73
N TYR A 759 -2.51 -20.65 13.06
CA TYR A 759 -1.53 -20.18 12.07
C TYR A 759 -1.08 -21.31 11.13
N ARG A 760 -0.87 -22.52 11.64
CA ARG A 760 -0.50 -23.69 10.81
C ARG A 760 -1.51 -24.00 9.72
N GLU A 761 -2.79 -23.72 9.93
CA GLU A 761 -3.87 -24.00 8.99
C GLU A 761 -4.01 -22.89 7.94
N MET A 762 -3.76 -21.67 8.35
CA MET A 762 -3.85 -20.49 7.46
C MET A 762 -2.60 -20.32 6.60
N LEU A 763 -1.41 -20.59 7.16
CA LEU A 763 -0.12 -20.35 6.50
C LEU A 763 0.40 -21.56 5.72
N PHE A 764 -0.12 -22.74 5.99
CA PHE A 764 0.27 -23.98 5.30
C PHE A 764 -0.98 -24.70 4.79
N PRO A 765 -1.76 -24.10 3.84
CA PRO A 765 -2.92 -24.74 3.27
C PRO A 765 -2.49 -25.99 2.50
N VAL A 766 -3.17 -27.10 2.76
CA VAL A 766 -2.92 -28.41 2.10
C VAL A 766 -3.63 -28.44 0.75
#